data_00da0ff7dcd2bc8386d123c08cbc1120
#
_entry.id   00da0ff7dcd2bc8386d123c08cbc1120
#
_cell.length_a   1.000
_cell.length_b   1.000
_cell.length_c   1.000
_cell.angle_alpha   90.00
_cell.angle_beta   90.00
_cell.angle_gamma   90.00
#
_symmetry.space_group_name_H-M   'P 1'
#
loop_
_entity.id
_entity.type
_entity.pdbx_description
1 polymer ?
#
loop_
_entity_poly.entity_id
_entity_poly.type
_entity_poly.pdbx_seq_one_letter_code
_entity_poly.pdbx_strand_id
1 'polypeptide(L)'
;EIEARYPNIMRRVSGYNLDEFLTDSPFNMTKMIVGSEGTLCVVTEVKINLVPRPTMTALSVVHFQDIFGAAEAVKDILVHDPSSIEIMDNNVLERSRASTGLGSNMAFIEGTPGAILVVEFYGESEAELTDKTNKLKDDMASRSHGYACVNMQDRAAQASVWAVRKNGLGLLMSMHGDAKPLPFVEDTAVDPENMGDFVRRFDEIVRNHDTEAAYYGHASVGCLHIRPVVSLKKQDGVDKMLSIADEISDLVKKFGGSLSGEHGDGIVRGVWNKKMFGPDIYKLFQELKGTFDPDGLMNPGKIIDTPPMDQNLRYGADYSAPDMPTKLDFSIDTDFAGAVEMCNGMGACRQHVGTMCPSYVATRDEEHSTRGRANLLRAALSGKLPEGTMTSKRLWEAMDLCLECKGCKSECESGVDMAKLKYEFLDQYHRANGVPLRNRVFANINRLSVWGSRMAPLSNLMVSNPVGKMLSQMVLGIHPKRKPPKFVRQTFTKWFKSRQGPNPPESPFSKGGLGTATVVGTDTVVLLNDTYMNYNYPEIGKAAVALLEAAGLKVVLSDTKCCGRPMISKGLMDDATANAVSNIDQLYAYAEQGIPVIGCEPSCLLTFKDEYPQLVRDERANKVAENSYMIDEFLMKLQEGGKLELALGKLEKKVLFQAHCHQKAEMGTATSMAALRLAPGYQVELINAGCCGMAGSFGYEKEHYDLSMKIGEEALFPAIRAKDEDWEVAVMGVSCRQQVEDGTGRRARHLAEVLADALE
;
A
#
# COMPACT_ATOMS: atom_id res chain seq x y z
N GLU A 1 45.70 -20.95 -8.72
CA GLU A 1 44.67 -21.22 -7.66
C GLU A 1 43.55 -20.23 -7.71
N ILE A 2 43.82 -18.93 -7.85
CA ILE A 2 42.79 -17.89 -7.99
C ILE A 2 41.88 -18.25 -9.16
N GLU A 3 42.40 -18.45 -10.36
CA GLU A 3 41.63 -18.81 -11.55
C GLU A 3 40.73 -20.05 -11.35
N ALA A 4 41.19 -21.03 -10.60
CA ALA A 4 40.41 -22.27 -10.33
C ALA A 4 39.35 -22.12 -9.25
N ARG A 5 39.36 -21.05 -8.48
CA ARG A 5 38.42 -20.83 -7.34
C ARG A 5 37.36 -19.79 -7.63
N TYR A 6 37.63 -18.88 -8.58
CA TYR A 6 36.63 -17.88 -8.96
C TYR A 6 35.61 -18.45 -9.95
N PRO A 7 34.32 -18.16 -9.73
CA PRO A 7 33.25 -18.57 -10.65
C PRO A 7 33.45 -17.95 -12.05
N ASN A 8 33.34 -18.76 -13.09
CA ASN A 8 33.37 -18.26 -14.48
C ASN A 8 31.92 -18.03 -14.97
N ILE A 9 31.23 -17.09 -14.37
CA ILE A 9 29.87 -16.69 -14.69
C ILE A 9 29.75 -15.16 -14.73
N MET A 10 28.72 -14.65 -15.41
CA MET A 10 28.55 -13.21 -15.60
C MET A 10 28.27 -12.47 -14.28
N ARG A 11 27.42 -13.05 -13.42
CA ARG A 11 26.97 -12.42 -12.15
C ARG A 11 27.72 -13.01 -10.96
N ARG A 12 28.72 -12.28 -10.48
CA ARG A 12 29.52 -12.65 -9.32
C ARG A 12 30.10 -11.41 -8.64
N VAL A 13 29.85 -11.25 -7.36
CA VAL A 13 30.37 -10.14 -6.55
C VAL A 13 30.89 -10.59 -5.17
N SER A 14 30.99 -11.91 -4.91
CA SER A 14 31.51 -12.43 -3.63
C SER A 14 33.02 -12.25 -3.53
N GLY A 15 33.52 -11.89 -2.36
CA GLY A 15 34.95 -11.68 -2.09
C GLY A 15 35.51 -10.39 -2.70
N TYR A 16 36.83 -10.31 -2.82
CA TYR A 16 37.52 -9.27 -3.58
C TYR A 16 37.94 -9.79 -4.93
N ASN A 17 37.91 -8.96 -5.97
CA ASN A 17 38.18 -9.31 -7.38
C ASN A 17 39.69 -9.53 -7.68
N LEU A 18 40.35 -10.49 -7.02
CA LEU A 18 41.76 -10.78 -7.23
C LEU A 18 42.03 -11.34 -8.63
N ASP A 19 41.09 -12.04 -9.22
CA ASP A 19 41.17 -12.63 -10.56
C ASP A 19 41.25 -11.59 -11.67
N GLU A 20 40.74 -10.40 -11.49
CA GLU A 20 40.83 -9.28 -12.43
C GLU A 20 42.31 -8.79 -12.64
N PHE A 21 43.22 -9.24 -11.80
CA PHE A 21 44.64 -8.89 -11.84
C PHE A 21 45.54 -10.01 -12.41
N LEU A 22 44.97 -11.11 -12.88
CA LEU A 22 45.65 -12.21 -13.53
C LEU A 22 45.85 -11.99 -15.04
N THR A 23 45.32 -10.92 -15.59
CA THR A 23 45.35 -10.60 -17.02
C THR A 23 46.59 -9.76 -17.37
N ASP A 24 47.02 -9.82 -18.63
CA ASP A 24 48.08 -8.93 -19.19
C ASP A 24 47.61 -7.48 -19.39
N SER A 25 46.40 -7.14 -18.96
CA SER A 25 45.83 -5.80 -19.03
C SER A 25 46.56 -4.83 -18.10
N PRO A 26 46.66 -3.53 -18.43
CA PRO A 26 47.22 -2.55 -17.52
C PRO A 26 46.55 -2.58 -16.14
N PHE A 27 47.36 -2.46 -15.08
CA PHE A 27 46.85 -2.42 -13.70
C PHE A 27 45.77 -1.36 -13.54
N ASN A 28 44.61 -1.77 -13.06
CA ASN A 28 43.44 -0.89 -12.86
C ASN A 28 42.83 -1.09 -11.49
N MET A 29 43.11 -0.17 -10.54
CA MET A 29 42.62 -0.21 -9.17
C MET A 29 41.07 -0.17 -9.09
N THR A 30 40.39 0.38 -10.09
CA THR A 30 38.91 0.41 -10.11
C THR A 30 38.34 -1.01 -10.03
N LYS A 31 38.97 -2.00 -10.60
CA LYS A 31 38.56 -3.41 -10.55
C LYS A 31 38.57 -3.98 -9.13
N MET A 32 39.52 -3.50 -8.29
CA MET A 32 39.60 -3.89 -6.89
C MET A 32 38.54 -3.19 -6.04
N ILE A 33 38.25 -1.93 -6.35
CA ILE A 33 37.30 -1.11 -5.55
C ILE A 33 35.84 -1.50 -5.83
N VAL A 34 35.53 -1.85 -7.08
CA VAL A 34 34.18 -2.33 -7.43
C VAL A 34 33.90 -3.65 -6.71
N GLY A 35 32.76 -3.73 -6.01
CA GLY A 35 32.38 -4.89 -5.20
C GLY A 35 33.01 -4.95 -3.81
N SER A 36 33.87 -3.99 -3.42
CA SER A 36 34.53 -4.01 -2.11
C SER A 36 33.64 -3.60 -0.92
N GLU A 37 32.37 -3.29 -1.14
CA GLU A 37 31.38 -2.99 -0.09
C GLU A 37 31.80 -1.87 0.90
N GLY A 38 32.62 -0.92 0.45
CA GLY A 38 33.16 0.15 1.31
C GLY A 38 34.17 -0.33 2.36
N THR A 39 34.72 -1.53 2.21
CA THR A 39 35.71 -2.10 3.15
C THR A 39 37.14 -1.65 2.88
N LEU A 40 37.46 -1.14 1.68
CA LEU A 40 38.79 -0.75 1.27
C LEU A 40 38.99 0.76 1.20
N CYS A 41 37.96 1.52 0.85
CA CYS A 41 38.05 2.97 0.72
C CYS A 41 36.68 3.63 0.81
N VAL A 42 36.67 4.97 0.93
CA VAL A 42 35.48 5.82 0.76
C VAL A 42 35.48 6.39 -0.67
N VAL A 43 34.49 6.03 -1.45
CA VAL A 43 34.35 6.53 -2.83
C VAL A 43 33.66 7.89 -2.80
N THR A 44 34.33 8.95 -3.25
CA THR A 44 33.82 10.32 -3.30
C THR A 44 33.33 10.74 -4.68
N GLU A 45 33.84 10.12 -5.73
CA GLU A 45 33.48 10.41 -7.12
C GLU A 45 33.57 9.14 -7.96
N VAL A 46 32.59 8.95 -8.87
CA VAL A 46 32.52 7.81 -9.78
C VAL A 46 32.30 8.30 -11.22
N LYS A 47 33.13 7.83 -12.16
CA LYS A 47 32.89 8.00 -13.57
C LYS A 47 32.45 6.68 -14.18
N ILE A 48 31.24 6.67 -14.78
CA ILE A 48 30.64 5.47 -15.39
C ILE A 48 30.46 5.62 -16.90
N ASN A 49 30.49 4.51 -17.61
CA ASN A 49 30.07 4.46 -19.00
C ASN A 49 28.56 4.51 -19.12
N LEU A 50 28.07 5.21 -20.14
CA LEU A 50 26.65 5.22 -20.51
C LEU A 50 26.46 4.32 -21.71
N VAL A 51 25.36 3.57 -21.72
CA VAL A 51 24.90 2.80 -22.86
C VAL A 51 23.71 3.49 -23.53
N PRO A 52 23.54 3.36 -24.87
CA PRO A 52 22.37 3.89 -25.55
C PRO A 52 21.08 3.31 -24.96
N ARG A 53 20.08 4.17 -24.73
CA ARG A 53 18.76 3.69 -24.36
C ARG A 53 18.09 3.03 -25.56
N PRO A 54 17.48 1.84 -25.42
CA PRO A 54 16.80 1.20 -26.52
C PRO A 54 15.65 2.07 -27.05
N THR A 55 15.49 2.12 -28.35
CA THR A 55 14.49 2.94 -29.03
C THR A 55 13.10 2.36 -28.82
N MET A 56 13.00 1.03 -28.98
CA MET A 56 11.76 0.27 -28.83
C MET A 56 12.01 -1.02 -28.06
N THR A 57 10.99 -1.46 -27.34
CA THR A 57 11.00 -2.72 -26.58
C THR A 57 9.74 -3.52 -26.85
N ALA A 58 9.83 -4.85 -26.75
CA ALA A 58 8.68 -5.74 -26.70
C ALA A 58 8.89 -6.82 -25.63
N LEU A 59 7.81 -7.30 -25.06
CA LEU A 59 7.81 -8.41 -24.11
C LEU A 59 7.10 -9.64 -24.68
N SER A 60 7.63 -10.81 -24.34
CA SER A 60 6.92 -12.08 -24.45
C SER A 60 6.80 -12.69 -23.04
N VAL A 61 5.59 -12.92 -22.56
CA VAL A 61 5.34 -13.56 -21.26
C VAL A 61 4.99 -15.03 -21.50
N VAL A 62 5.90 -15.92 -21.13
CA VAL A 62 5.73 -17.37 -21.28
C VAL A 62 5.23 -17.97 -19.96
N HIS A 63 4.15 -18.76 -19.99
CA HIS A 63 3.46 -19.28 -18.81
C HIS A 63 3.75 -20.78 -18.63
N PHE A 64 4.13 -21.18 -17.41
CA PHE A 64 4.51 -22.54 -17.06
C PHE A 64 3.63 -23.10 -15.94
N GLN A 65 3.51 -24.43 -15.89
CA GLN A 65 2.79 -25.12 -14.81
C GLN A 65 3.54 -25.03 -13.47
N ASP A 66 4.87 -24.97 -13.52
CA ASP A 66 5.74 -24.91 -12.34
C ASP A 66 7.04 -24.12 -12.61
N ILE A 67 7.77 -23.86 -11.55
CA ILE A 67 9.05 -23.14 -11.59
C ILE A 67 10.15 -23.93 -12.27
N PHE A 68 10.10 -25.26 -12.24
CA PHE A 68 11.15 -26.12 -12.79
C PHE A 68 11.14 -26.09 -14.31
N GLY A 69 9.94 -26.19 -14.92
CA GLY A 69 9.79 -26.04 -16.36
C GLY A 69 10.19 -24.64 -16.86
N ALA A 70 9.90 -23.61 -16.08
CA ALA A 70 10.35 -22.25 -16.40
C ALA A 70 11.87 -22.15 -16.36
N ALA A 71 12.52 -22.65 -15.31
CA ALA A 71 13.98 -22.62 -15.17
C ALA A 71 14.70 -23.42 -16.27
N GLU A 72 14.13 -24.55 -16.68
CA GLU A 72 14.69 -25.41 -17.73
C GLU A 72 14.62 -24.78 -19.13
N ALA A 73 13.57 -24.00 -19.41
CA ALA A 73 13.35 -23.34 -20.69
C ALA A 73 14.32 -22.16 -20.95
N VAL A 74 14.97 -21.63 -19.92
CA VAL A 74 15.81 -20.41 -20.05
C VAL A 74 16.93 -20.58 -21.08
N LYS A 75 17.65 -21.71 -21.07
CA LYS A 75 18.74 -21.98 -22.01
C LYS A 75 18.25 -21.95 -23.47
N ASP A 76 17.04 -22.46 -23.73
CA ASP A 76 16.45 -22.46 -25.07
C ASP A 76 15.98 -21.07 -25.49
N ILE A 77 15.50 -20.26 -24.56
CA ILE A 77 15.11 -18.86 -24.81
C ILE A 77 16.32 -17.99 -25.08
N LEU A 78 17.46 -18.24 -24.43
CA LEU A 78 18.71 -17.48 -24.65
C LEU A 78 19.22 -17.55 -26.09
N VAL A 79 18.90 -18.62 -26.85
CA VAL A 79 19.26 -18.76 -28.27
C VAL A 79 18.64 -17.64 -29.14
N HIS A 80 17.55 -17.02 -28.68
CA HIS A 80 16.85 -15.89 -29.33
C HIS A 80 17.46 -14.52 -29.05
N ASP A 81 18.60 -14.46 -28.32
CA ASP A 81 19.31 -13.21 -27.96
C ASP A 81 18.41 -12.14 -27.32
N PRO A 82 17.66 -12.49 -26.24
CA PRO A 82 16.83 -11.52 -25.53
C PRO A 82 17.67 -10.52 -24.75
N SER A 83 17.14 -9.31 -24.54
CA SER A 83 17.77 -8.28 -23.71
C SER A 83 17.73 -8.64 -22.22
N SER A 84 16.68 -9.32 -21.80
CA SER A 84 16.53 -9.87 -20.44
C SER A 84 15.52 -11.02 -20.39
N ILE A 85 15.69 -11.90 -19.39
CA ILE A 85 14.68 -12.91 -19.02
C ILE A 85 14.51 -12.82 -17.51
N GLU A 86 13.29 -12.48 -17.07
CA GLU A 86 12.92 -12.41 -15.66
C GLU A 86 12.00 -13.58 -15.30
N ILE A 87 12.25 -14.23 -14.18
CA ILE A 87 11.44 -15.34 -13.67
C ILE A 87 10.62 -14.88 -12.46
N MET A 88 9.37 -15.28 -12.39
CA MET A 88 8.48 -15.07 -11.23
C MET A 88 7.61 -16.30 -10.99
N ASP A 89 7.53 -16.75 -9.73
CA ASP A 89 6.67 -17.87 -9.32
C ASP A 89 5.25 -17.43 -8.98
N ASN A 90 4.41 -18.42 -8.68
CA ASN A 90 3.01 -18.21 -8.29
C ASN A 90 2.88 -17.37 -7.00
N ASN A 91 3.85 -17.44 -6.06
CA ASN A 91 3.80 -16.65 -4.83
C ASN A 91 3.78 -15.14 -5.13
N VAL A 92 4.58 -14.67 -6.10
CA VAL A 92 4.57 -13.27 -6.54
C VAL A 92 3.25 -12.95 -7.26
N LEU A 93 2.78 -13.84 -8.14
CA LEU A 93 1.60 -13.59 -8.98
C LEU A 93 0.31 -13.52 -8.17
N GLU A 94 0.08 -14.43 -7.22
CA GLU A 94 -1.13 -14.43 -6.39
C GLU A 94 -1.19 -13.22 -5.45
N ARG A 95 -0.06 -12.84 -4.86
CA ARG A 95 0.00 -11.65 -4.02
C ARG A 95 -0.23 -10.38 -4.82
N SER A 96 0.22 -10.34 -6.08
CA SER A 96 -0.08 -9.24 -7.00
C SER A 96 -1.57 -9.13 -7.29
N ARG A 97 -2.26 -10.27 -7.51
CA ARG A 97 -3.73 -10.32 -7.70
C ARG A 97 -4.49 -9.81 -6.47
N ALA A 98 -4.02 -10.17 -5.29
CA ALA A 98 -4.63 -9.74 -4.03
C ALA A 98 -4.34 -8.27 -3.68
N SER A 99 -3.34 -7.66 -4.29
CA SER A 99 -2.96 -6.27 -4.03
C SER A 99 -3.93 -5.28 -4.67
N THR A 100 -4.49 -4.37 -3.90
CA THR A 100 -5.39 -3.30 -4.38
C THR A 100 -4.72 -2.40 -5.42
N GLY A 101 -3.40 -2.21 -5.32
CA GLY A 101 -2.64 -1.36 -6.25
C GLY A 101 -2.19 -2.04 -7.53
N LEU A 102 -2.08 -3.37 -7.55
CA LEU A 102 -1.50 -4.14 -8.67
C LEU A 102 -2.48 -5.10 -9.33
N GLY A 103 -3.58 -5.48 -8.69
CA GLY A 103 -4.53 -6.46 -9.21
C GLY A 103 -5.05 -6.15 -10.60
N SER A 104 -5.28 -4.87 -10.92
CA SER A 104 -5.68 -4.42 -12.25
C SER A 104 -4.59 -4.56 -13.33
N ASN A 105 -3.33 -4.76 -12.95
CA ASN A 105 -2.19 -4.89 -13.85
C ASN A 105 -1.93 -6.32 -14.33
N MET A 106 -2.81 -7.28 -13.99
CA MET A 106 -2.60 -8.72 -14.25
C MET A 106 -3.21 -9.22 -15.57
N ALA A 107 -3.65 -8.33 -16.47
CA ALA A 107 -4.27 -8.70 -17.75
C ALA A 107 -3.35 -9.51 -18.69
N PHE A 108 -2.04 -9.54 -18.43
CA PHE A 108 -1.07 -10.32 -19.19
C PHE A 108 -1.01 -11.81 -18.78
N ILE A 109 -1.71 -12.21 -17.72
CA ILE A 109 -1.71 -13.58 -17.23
C ILE A 109 -2.85 -14.38 -17.86
N GLU A 110 -2.51 -15.48 -18.51
CA GLU A 110 -3.45 -16.49 -19.01
C GLU A 110 -3.51 -17.69 -18.04
N GLY A 111 -4.70 -18.06 -17.60
CA GLY A 111 -4.92 -19.17 -16.68
C GLY A 111 -4.33 -18.94 -15.28
N THR A 112 -3.80 -20.01 -14.69
CA THR A 112 -3.18 -20.03 -13.35
C THR A 112 -1.77 -20.60 -13.43
N PRO A 113 -0.78 -19.81 -13.87
CA PRO A 113 0.59 -20.30 -13.99
C PRO A 113 1.22 -20.55 -12.62
N GLY A 114 1.99 -21.64 -12.50
CA GLY A 114 2.89 -21.87 -11.37
C GLY A 114 4.15 -20.99 -11.45
N ALA A 115 4.53 -20.58 -12.67
CA ALA A 115 5.58 -19.60 -12.90
C ALA A 115 5.42 -18.93 -14.28
N ILE A 116 6.05 -17.77 -14.45
CA ILE A 116 6.18 -17.09 -15.75
C ILE A 116 7.64 -16.69 -16.02
N LEU A 117 7.98 -16.65 -17.30
CA LEU A 117 9.18 -15.96 -17.81
C LEU A 117 8.76 -14.72 -18.58
N VAL A 118 9.31 -13.57 -18.20
CA VAL A 118 9.16 -12.30 -18.93
C VAL A 118 10.42 -12.10 -19.76
N VAL A 119 10.27 -12.21 -21.06
CA VAL A 119 11.38 -12.10 -22.03
C VAL A 119 11.30 -10.77 -22.73
N GLU A 120 12.33 -9.93 -22.60
CA GLU A 120 12.40 -8.61 -23.22
C GLU A 120 13.30 -8.63 -24.46
N PHE A 121 12.85 -7.95 -25.50
CA PHE A 121 13.63 -7.71 -26.71
C PHE A 121 13.77 -6.22 -26.98
N TYR A 122 14.96 -5.81 -27.42
CA TYR A 122 15.23 -4.49 -27.98
C TYR A 122 15.21 -4.54 -29.50
N GLY A 123 14.77 -3.46 -30.13
CA GLY A 123 14.74 -3.34 -31.60
C GLY A 123 14.61 -1.90 -32.06
N GLU A 124 14.85 -1.74 -33.38
CA GLU A 124 14.80 -0.43 -34.07
C GLU A 124 13.43 -0.21 -34.74
N SER A 125 12.60 -1.26 -34.90
CA SER A 125 11.28 -1.18 -35.51
C SER A 125 10.28 -2.16 -34.90
N GLU A 126 8.98 -1.85 -35.03
CA GLU A 126 7.88 -2.74 -34.63
C GLU A 126 7.90 -4.07 -35.39
N ALA A 127 8.27 -4.05 -36.68
CA ALA A 127 8.35 -5.26 -37.48
C ALA A 127 9.45 -6.21 -36.99
N GLU A 128 10.61 -5.67 -36.61
CA GLU A 128 11.72 -6.45 -36.03
C GLU A 128 11.29 -7.09 -34.70
N LEU A 129 10.65 -6.30 -33.81
CA LEU A 129 10.18 -6.79 -32.51
C LEU A 129 9.08 -7.83 -32.66
N THR A 130 8.17 -7.66 -33.64
CA THR A 130 7.14 -8.64 -33.96
C THR A 130 7.77 -9.97 -34.43
N ASP A 131 8.79 -9.91 -35.28
CA ASP A 131 9.51 -11.08 -35.76
C ASP A 131 10.22 -11.84 -34.62
N LYS A 132 10.95 -11.09 -33.75
CA LYS A 132 11.63 -11.67 -32.58
C LYS A 132 10.66 -12.37 -31.63
N THR A 133 9.58 -11.68 -31.25
CA THR A 133 8.58 -12.22 -30.30
C THR A 133 7.82 -13.41 -30.89
N ASN A 134 7.47 -13.41 -32.19
CA ASN A 134 6.82 -14.52 -32.86
C ASN A 134 7.76 -15.73 -33.00
N LYS A 135 9.02 -15.53 -33.36
CA LYS A 135 10.00 -16.62 -33.41
C LYS A 135 10.16 -17.31 -32.08
N LEU A 136 10.23 -16.54 -30.99
CA LEU A 136 10.24 -17.13 -29.64
C LEU A 136 8.97 -17.91 -29.37
N LYS A 137 7.79 -17.34 -29.64
CA LYS A 137 6.50 -17.99 -29.41
C LYS A 137 6.39 -19.32 -30.16
N ASP A 138 6.80 -19.35 -31.44
CA ASP A 138 6.75 -20.53 -32.27
C ASP A 138 7.75 -21.61 -31.80
N ASP A 139 8.95 -21.21 -31.36
CA ASP A 139 9.94 -22.14 -30.80
C ASP A 139 9.46 -22.74 -29.48
N MET A 140 8.92 -21.93 -28.55
CA MET A 140 8.33 -22.44 -27.29
C MET A 140 7.20 -23.45 -27.56
N ALA A 141 6.34 -23.15 -28.51
CA ALA A 141 5.27 -24.07 -28.90
C ALA A 141 5.84 -25.37 -29.50
N SER A 142 6.85 -25.28 -30.38
CA SER A 142 7.46 -26.46 -31.01
C SER A 142 8.16 -27.40 -30.03
N ARG A 143 8.76 -26.82 -28.96
CA ARG A 143 9.44 -27.56 -27.89
C ARG A 143 8.50 -27.99 -26.77
N SER A 144 7.21 -27.59 -26.81
CA SER A 144 6.26 -27.78 -25.71
C SER A 144 6.71 -27.13 -24.39
N HIS A 145 7.44 -26.00 -24.49
CA HIS A 145 7.80 -25.17 -23.36
C HIS A 145 6.70 -24.17 -23.03
N GLY A 146 6.16 -24.29 -21.81
CA GLY A 146 5.02 -23.46 -21.37
C GLY A 146 3.70 -23.87 -22.03
N TYR A 147 2.59 -23.34 -21.54
CA TYR A 147 1.27 -23.59 -22.10
C TYR A 147 0.66 -22.35 -22.79
N ALA A 148 1.24 -21.18 -22.58
CA ALA A 148 0.83 -19.94 -23.24
C ALA A 148 2.04 -19.01 -23.41
N CYS A 149 2.00 -18.16 -24.45
CA CYS A 149 2.98 -17.11 -24.69
C CYS A 149 2.26 -15.84 -25.18
N VAL A 150 2.28 -14.78 -24.39
CA VAL A 150 1.61 -13.51 -24.64
C VAL A 150 2.63 -12.46 -25.06
N ASN A 151 2.53 -11.98 -26.30
CA ASN A 151 3.41 -10.95 -26.85
C ASN A 151 2.84 -9.55 -26.61
N MET A 152 3.67 -8.59 -26.21
CA MET A 152 3.28 -7.22 -25.87
C MET A 152 4.23 -6.20 -26.49
N GLN A 153 3.67 -5.31 -27.31
CA GLN A 153 4.38 -4.17 -27.89
C GLN A 153 3.89 -2.84 -27.29
N ASP A 154 2.64 -2.80 -26.77
CA ASP A 154 2.11 -1.61 -26.14
C ASP A 154 2.86 -1.27 -24.85
N ARG A 155 3.30 -0.02 -24.73
CA ARG A 155 4.09 0.45 -23.57
C ARG A 155 3.30 0.41 -22.25
N ALA A 156 2.00 0.62 -22.27
CA ALA A 156 1.18 0.57 -21.06
C ALA A 156 1.04 -0.87 -20.56
N ALA A 157 0.85 -1.83 -21.47
CA ALA A 157 0.84 -3.25 -21.14
C ALA A 157 2.20 -3.71 -20.57
N GLN A 158 3.32 -3.33 -21.20
CA GLN A 158 4.66 -3.60 -20.68
C GLN A 158 4.87 -3.00 -19.28
N ALA A 159 4.44 -1.75 -19.07
CA ALA A 159 4.56 -1.10 -17.77
C ALA A 159 3.80 -1.85 -16.66
N SER A 160 2.68 -2.50 -16.97
CA SER A 160 1.93 -3.33 -16.04
C SER A 160 2.72 -4.57 -15.60
N VAL A 161 3.41 -5.25 -16.53
CA VAL A 161 4.29 -6.39 -16.23
C VAL A 161 5.45 -5.95 -15.33
N TRP A 162 6.12 -4.86 -15.71
CA TRP A 162 7.24 -4.32 -14.93
C TRP A 162 6.83 -3.80 -13.56
N ALA A 163 5.60 -3.28 -13.40
CA ALA A 163 5.07 -2.91 -12.10
C ALA A 163 4.96 -4.12 -11.17
N VAL A 164 4.45 -5.25 -11.65
CA VAL A 164 4.39 -6.50 -10.88
C VAL A 164 5.79 -6.99 -10.52
N ARG A 165 6.72 -7.05 -11.49
CA ARG A 165 8.10 -7.49 -11.27
C ARG A 165 8.84 -6.62 -10.25
N LYS A 166 8.72 -5.30 -10.37
CA LYS A 166 9.38 -4.34 -9.48
C LYS A 166 8.92 -4.46 -8.03
N ASN A 167 7.64 -4.77 -7.81
CA ASN A 167 7.06 -4.89 -6.48
C ASN A 167 7.17 -6.32 -5.89
N GLY A 168 7.76 -7.27 -6.63
CA GLY A 168 7.84 -8.68 -6.25
C GLY A 168 8.42 -8.92 -4.85
N LEU A 169 9.52 -8.22 -4.49
CA LEU A 169 10.13 -8.32 -3.17
C LEU A 169 9.16 -7.90 -2.05
N GLY A 170 8.53 -6.75 -2.19
CA GLY A 170 7.59 -6.25 -1.17
C GLY A 170 6.37 -7.16 -1.03
N LEU A 171 5.84 -7.65 -2.14
CA LEU A 171 4.73 -8.58 -2.18
C LEU A 171 5.05 -9.90 -1.46
N LEU A 172 6.23 -10.46 -1.67
CA LEU A 172 6.67 -11.65 -0.94
C LEU A 172 6.75 -11.39 0.57
N MET A 173 7.26 -10.22 0.97
CA MET A 173 7.36 -9.84 2.39
C MET A 173 6.00 -9.51 3.02
N SER A 174 4.92 -9.39 2.24
CA SER A 174 3.55 -9.20 2.76
C SER A 174 2.91 -10.50 3.28
N MET A 175 3.61 -11.62 3.26
CA MET A 175 3.15 -12.88 3.87
C MET A 175 2.78 -12.65 5.34
N HIS A 176 1.56 -13.06 5.73
CA HIS A 176 1.11 -12.97 7.12
C HIS A 176 1.75 -14.05 8.00
N GLY A 177 1.74 -13.85 9.30
CA GLY A 177 2.36 -14.76 10.28
C GLY A 177 3.86 -14.53 10.48
N ASP A 178 4.48 -15.35 11.35
CA ASP A 178 5.88 -15.20 11.76
C ASP A 178 6.90 -15.73 10.77
N ALA A 179 6.54 -16.75 9.99
CA ALA A 179 7.40 -17.28 8.95
C ALA A 179 7.40 -16.34 7.75
N LYS A 180 8.59 -15.99 7.28
CA LYS A 180 8.78 -15.02 6.19
C LYS A 180 9.77 -15.57 5.16
N PRO A 181 9.61 -15.20 3.87
CA PRO A 181 10.58 -15.54 2.83
C PRO A 181 11.86 -14.68 3.01
N LEU A 182 12.84 -15.22 3.72
CA LEU A 182 14.02 -14.48 4.15
C LEU A 182 15.19 -14.56 3.16
N PRO A 183 15.98 -13.47 3.01
CA PRO A 183 17.01 -13.35 1.98
C PRO A 183 18.40 -13.91 2.36
N PHE A 184 18.48 -14.98 3.15
CA PHE A 184 19.76 -15.45 3.66
C PHE A 184 20.57 -16.29 2.66
N VAL A 185 19.92 -16.85 1.64
CA VAL A 185 20.52 -17.58 0.51
C VAL A 185 20.06 -17.06 -0.84
N GLU A 186 19.43 -15.92 -0.88
CA GLU A 186 19.05 -15.26 -2.14
C GLU A 186 20.27 -14.73 -2.87
N ASP A 187 20.11 -14.41 -4.17
CA ASP A 187 21.16 -13.82 -5.02
C ASP A 187 22.24 -14.84 -5.42
N THR A 188 21.94 -16.13 -5.28
CA THR A 188 22.81 -17.17 -5.82
C THR A 188 22.80 -17.13 -7.34
N ALA A 189 23.98 -17.22 -7.94
CA ALA A 189 24.13 -17.21 -9.38
C ALA A 189 24.89 -18.45 -9.86
N VAL A 190 24.36 -19.06 -10.94
CA VAL A 190 24.97 -20.20 -11.64
C VAL A 190 24.94 -19.94 -13.14
N ASP A 191 25.66 -20.73 -13.92
CA ASP A 191 25.53 -20.69 -15.38
C ASP A 191 24.06 -20.98 -15.78
N PRO A 192 23.43 -20.14 -16.61
CA PRO A 192 22.05 -20.34 -17.08
C PRO A 192 21.79 -21.70 -17.70
N GLU A 193 22.78 -22.33 -18.32
CA GLU A 193 22.71 -23.69 -18.85
C GLU A 193 22.34 -24.74 -17.78
N ASN A 194 22.77 -24.49 -16.53
CA ASN A 194 22.58 -25.39 -15.40
C ASN A 194 21.39 -25.01 -14.52
N MET A 195 20.66 -23.94 -14.84
CA MET A 195 19.67 -23.35 -13.94
C MET A 195 18.53 -24.31 -13.58
N GLY A 196 18.05 -25.11 -14.54
CA GLY A 196 16.98 -26.09 -14.31
C GLY A 196 17.34 -27.13 -13.24
N ASP A 197 18.56 -27.75 -13.35
CA ASP A 197 19.05 -28.71 -12.37
C ASP A 197 19.37 -28.06 -11.02
N PHE A 198 19.91 -26.86 -11.05
CA PHE A 198 20.20 -26.08 -9.83
C PHE A 198 18.92 -25.79 -9.02
N VAL A 199 17.87 -25.28 -9.67
CA VAL A 199 16.59 -24.96 -9.01
C VAL A 199 15.93 -26.20 -8.42
N ARG A 200 15.95 -27.36 -9.13
CA ARG A 200 15.42 -28.62 -8.60
C ARG A 200 16.13 -29.04 -7.32
N ARG A 201 17.47 -29.02 -7.32
CA ARG A 201 18.26 -29.43 -6.14
C ARG A 201 18.14 -28.42 -5.01
N PHE A 202 18.01 -27.14 -5.32
CA PHE A 202 17.76 -26.11 -4.31
C PHE A 202 16.41 -26.38 -3.62
N ASP A 203 15.34 -26.64 -4.38
CA ASP A 203 14.03 -26.94 -3.85
C ASP A 203 14.03 -28.23 -3.00
N GLU A 204 14.77 -29.27 -3.45
CA GLU A 204 14.96 -30.51 -2.66
C GLU A 204 15.57 -30.23 -1.30
N ILE A 205 16.63 -29.39 -1.21
CA ILE A 205 17.24 -29.00 0.06
C ILE A 205 16.21 -28.29 0.95
N VAL A 206 15.50 -27.30 0.41
CA VAL A 206 14.50 -26.55 1.17
C VAL A 206 13.39 -27.45 1.71
N ARG A 207 12.87 -28.36 0.88
CA ARG A 207 11.82 -29.31 1.29
C ARG A 207 12.28 -30.34 2.33
N ASN A 208 13.53 -30.75 2.27
CA ASN A 208 14.12 -31.63 3.29
C ASN A 208 14.18 -30.99 4.69
N HIS A 209 14.06 -29.66 4.74
CA HIS A 209 13.94 -28.90 5.99
C HIS A 209 12.47 -28.57 6.35
N ASP A 210 11.49 -29.29 5.79
CA ASP A 210 10.06 -29.07 6.04
C ASP A 210 9.66 -27.58 5.85
N THR A 211 10.10 -26.95 4.76
CA THR A 211 9.74 -25.59 4.40
C THR A 211 9.63 -25.43 2.89
N GLU A 212 9.22 -24.27 2.44
CA GLU A 212 9.09 -23.91 1.02
C GLU A 212 9.90 -22.64 0.72
N ALA A 213 10.08 -22.32 -0.56
CA ALA A 213 10.73 -21.08 -0.98
C ALA A 213 9.90 -20.33 -2.03
N ALA A 214 10.09 -19.03 -2.09
CA ALA A 214 9.61 -18.19 -3.18
C ALA A 214 10.74 -17.93 -4.19
N TYR A 215 10.40 -17.85 -5.47
CA TYR A 215 11.36 -17.77 -6.58
C TYR A 215 11.07 -16.59 -7.48
N TYR A 216 12.05 -15.74 -7.66
CA TYR A 216 12.06 -14.71 -8.69
C TYR A 216 13.51 -14.33 -9.00
N GLY A 217 13.78 -13.67 -10.13
CA GLY A 217 15.15 -13.24 -10.42
C GLY A 217 15.45 -13.04 -11.89
N HIS A 218 16.74 -12.81 -12.15
CA HIS A 218 17.32 -12.52 -13.46
C HIS A 218 17.75 -13.79 -14.14
N ALA A 219 16.79 -14.51 -14.74
CA ALA A 219 17.03 -15.84 -15.31
C ALA A 219 18.04 -15.83 -16.48
N SER A 220 18.08 -14.75 -17.30
CA SER A 220 19.01 -14.65 -18.42
C SER A 220 20.49 -14.73 -18.03
N VAL A 221 20.83 -14.43 -16.79
CA VAL A 221 22.19 -14.43 -16.25
C VAL A 221 22.36 -15.42 -15.08
N GLY A 222 21.37 -16.29 -14.87
CA GLY A 222 21.41 -17.33 -13.84
C GLY A 222 21.39 -16.83 -12.40
N CYS A 223 21.06 -15.55 -12.16
CA CYS A 223 21.02 -14.94 -10.83
C CYS A 223 19.59 -14.99 -10.26
N LEU A 224 19.38 -15.77 -9.22
CA LEU A 224 18.06 -16.05 -8.66
C LEU A 224 17.92 -15.54 -7.22
N HIS A 225 16.77 -14.93 -6.94
CA HIS A 225 16.39 -14.49 -5.61
C HIS A 225 15.46 -15.52 -4.98
N ILE A 226 16.04 -16.64 -4.54
CA ILE A 226 15.30 -17.73 -3.89
C ILE A 226 15.25 -17.47 -2.39
N ARG A 227 14.04 -17.47 -1.81
CA ARG A 227 13.81 -17.09 -0.42
C ARG A 227 13.07 -18.18 0.34
N PRO A 228 13.79 -19.02 1.12
CA PRO A 228 13.14 -19.99 2.00
C PRO A 228 12.31 -19.31 3.09
N VAL A 229 11.16 -19.91 3.42
CA VAL A 229 10.20 -19.38 4.38
C VAL A 229 10.51 -19.92 5.76
N VAL A 230 11.07 -19.09 6.65
CA VAL A 230 11.46 -19.49 8.01
C VAL A 230 11.06 -18.43 9.05
N SER A 231 10.84 -18.87 10.29
CA SER A 231 10.56 -17.98 11.42
C SER A 231 11.78 -17.85 12.31
N LEU A 232 12.44 -16.71 12.32
CA LEU A 232 13.60 -16.46 13.19
C LEU A 232 13.23 -16.18 14.66
N LYS A 233 11.96 -16.20 15.01
CA LYS A 233 11.48 -16.07 16.40
C LYS A 233 11.50 -17.41 17.16
N LYS A 234 11.89 -18.50 16.49
CA LYS A 234 11.99 -19.85 17.07
C LYS A 234 13.36 -20.43 16.77
N GLN A 235 13.93 -21.17 17.73
CA GLN A 235 15.23 -21.80 17.56
C GLN A 235 15.26 -22.75 16.35
N ASP A 236 14.21 -23.56 16.14
CA ASP A 236 14.09 -24.44 14.99
C ASP A 236 14.22 -23.66 13.65
N GLY A 237 13.64 -22.48 13.56
CA GLY A 237 13.76 -21.64 12.35
C GLY A 237 15.16 -21.05 12.16
N VAL A 238 15.86 -20.71 13.24
CA VAL A 238 17.27 -20.29 13.18
C VAL A 238 18.15 -21.45 12.75
N ASP A 239 17.94 -22.64 13.31
CA ASP A 239 18.68 -23.85 12.95
C ASP A 239 18.46 -24.24 11.48
N LYS A 240 17.20 -24.18 10.99
CA LYS A 240 16.87 -24.36 9.56
C LYS A 240 17.59 -23.35 8.67
N MET A 241 17.61 -22.08 9.05
CA MET A 241 18.32 -21.03 8.30
C MET A 241 19.80 -21.39 8.13
N LEU A 242 20.48 -21.81 9.20
CA LEU A 242 21.90 -22.18 9.17
C LEU A 242 22.16 -23.41 8.31
N SER A 243 21.36 -24.47 8.50
CA SER A 243 21.53 -25.73 7.77
C SER A 243 21.26 -25.55 6.28
N ILE A 244 20.18 -24.89 5.91
CA ILE A 244 19.87 -24.57 4.50
C ILE A 244 21.01 -23.75 3.87
N ALA A 245 21.52 -22.73 4.58
CA ALA A 245 22.60 -21.89 4.05
C ALA A 245 23.89 -22.67 3.82
N ASP A 246 24.23 -23.61 4.72
CA ASP A 246 25.39 -24.46 4.56
C ASP A 246 25.25 -25.39 3.36
N GLU A 247 24.15 -26.12 3.24
CA GLU A 247 23.88 -27.02 2.10
C GLU A 247 23.80 -26.29 0.76
N ILE A 248 23.16 -25.11 0.72
CA ILE A 248 23.09 -24.29 -0.49
C ILE A 248 24.49 -23.77 -0.87
N SER A 249 25.35 -23.42 0.10
CA SER A 249 26.73 -23.01 -0.20
C SER A 249 27.53 -24.15 -0.87
N ASP A 250 27.31 -25.40 -0.46
CA ASP A 250 27.90 -26.58 -1.12
C ASP A 250 27.32 -26.80 -2.52
N LEU A 251 26.00 -26.63 -2.68
CA LEU A 251 25.34 -26.73 -3.97
C LEU A 251 25.87 -25.71 -4.96
N VAL A 252 25.94 -24.42 -4.57
CA VAL A 252 26.48 -23.32 -5.40
C VAL A 252 27.92 -23.61 -5.81
N LYS A 253 28.75 -24.03 -4.88
CA LYS A 253 30.14 -24.42 -5.15
C LYS A 253 30.26 -25.58 -6.14
N LYS A 254 29.39 -26.60 -6.02
CA LYS A 254 29.32 -27.74 -6.92
C LYS A 254 28.98 -27.33 -8.37
N PHE A 255 28.15 -26.29 -8.54
CA PHE A 255 27.77 -25.75 -9.84
C PHE A 255 28.76 -24.68 -10.36
N GLY A 256 29.88 -24.42 -9.67
CA GLY A 256 30.84 -23.37 -10.04
C GLY A 256 30.21 -21.97 -9.97
N GLY A 257 29.22 -21.78 -9.14
CA GLY A 257 28.45 -20.54 -9.00
C GLY A 257 29.00 -19.58 -7.93
N SER A 258 28.28 -18.49 -7.73
CA SER A 258 28.52 -17.45 -6.72
C SER A 258 27.38 -17.39 -5.71
N LEU A 259 27.70 -17.22 -4.41
CA LEU A 259 26.69 -16.99 -3.38
C LEU A 259 26.04 -15.61 -3.45
N SER A 260 26.73 -14.65 -4.10
CA SER A 260 26.16 -13.36 -4.43
C SER A 260 26.45 -13.03 -5.88
N GLY A 261 25.40 -12.86 -6.66
CA GLY A 261 25.49 -12.44 -8.06
C GLY A 261 25.65 -10.93 -8.21
N GLU A 262 24.98 -10.15 -7.37
CA GLU A 262 24.92 -8.69 -7.49
C GLU A 262 24.80 -7.93 -6.14
N HIS A 263 24.25 -8.51 -5.06
CA HIS A 263 23.96 -7.81 -3.81
C HIS A 263 25.18 -7.60 -2.91
N GLY A 264 26.23 -8.38 -3.08
CA GLY A 264 27.41 -8.44 -2.21
C GLY A 264 27.25 -9.45 -1.08
N ASP A 265 28.37 -9.73 -0.39
CA ASP A 265 28.40 -10.70 0.72
C ASP A 265 27.76 -10.16 2.01
N GLY A 266 28.06 -8.90 2.32
CA GLY A 266 27.62 -8.27 3.54
C GLY A 266 28.00 -9.07 4.80
N ILE A 267 27.09 -9.10 5.80
CA ILE A 267 27.23 -9.91 7.01
C ILE A 267 26.75 -11.35 6.76
N VAL A 268 25.67 -11.51 5.97
CA VAL A 268 24.96 -12.79 5.86
C VAL A 268 25.76 -13.83 5.06
N ARG A 269 26.39 -13.43 3.96
CA ARG A 269 27.09 -14.34 3.05
C ARG A 269 28.61 -14.39 3.26
N GLY A 270 29.21 -13.33 3.82
CA GLY A 270 30.65 -13.26 4.06
C GLY A 270 31.21 -14.40 4.93
N VAL A 271 30.40 -14.98 5.82
CA VAL A 271 30.77 -16.15 6.65
C VAL A 271 31.14 -17.37 5.78
N TRP A 272 30.60 -17.47 4.56
CA TRP A 272 30.83 -18.58 3.64
C TRP A 272 32.04 -18.37 2.73
N ASN A 273 32.63 -17.18 2.66
CA ASN A 273 33.75 -16.87 1.73
C ASN A 273 34.97 -17.77 1.93
N LYS A 274 35.30 -18.14 3.16
CA LYS A 274 36.38 -19.10 3.42
C LYS A 274 36.09 -20.49 2.85
N LYS A 275 34.81 -20.95 2.90
CA LYS A 275 34.35 -22.21 2.29
C LYS A 275 34.37 -22.14 0.77
N MET A 276 33.93 -21.04 0.20
CA MET A 276 33.85 -20.86 -1.25
C MET A 276 35.23 -20.74 -1.90
N PHE A 277 36.07 -19.82 -1.44
CA PHE A 277 37.34 -19.50 -2.05
C PHE A 277 38.52 -20.34 -1.51
N GLY A 278 38.36 -20.99 -0.37
CA GLY A 278 39.42 -21.73 0.32
C GLY A 278 40.32 -20.86 1.21
N PRO A 279 41.07 -21.50 2.12
CA PRO A 279 41.80 -20.80 3.18
C PRO A 279 42.89 -19.85 2.62
N ASP A 280 43.55 -20.22 1.53
CA ASP A 280 44.69 -19.44 0.99
C ASP A 280 44.22 -18.14 0.32
N ILE A 281 43.17 -18.19 -0.49
CA ILE A 281 42.56 -16.97 -1.09
C ILE A 281 41.89 -16.12 -0.01
N TYR A 282 41.22 -16.74 0.94
CA TYR A 282 40.63 -16.00 2.07
C TYR A 282 41.71 -15.24 2.87
N LYS A 283 42.91 -15.82 3.04
CA LYS A 283 44.02 -15.13 3.66
C LYS A 283 44.48 -13.93 2.84
N LEU A 284 44.51 -14.05 1.49
CA LEU A 284 44.80 -12.90 0.61
C LEU A 284 43.76 -11.79 0.76
N PHE A 285 42.48 -12.13 0.94
CA PHE A 285 41.43 -11.14 1.27
C PHE A 285 41.73 -10.39 2.57
N GLN A 286 42.15 -11.10 3.61
CA GLN A 286 42.53 -10.49 4.89
C GLN A 286 43.77 -9.59 4.75
N GLU A 287 44.81 -10.03 4.00
CA GLU A 287 46.00 -9.24 3.73
C GLU A 287 45.69 -7.97 2.92
N LEU A 288 44.81 -8.08 1.91
CA LEU A 288 44.33 -6.94 1.13
C LEU A 288 43.61 -5.92 2.02
N LYS A 289 42.66 -6.38 2.82
CA LYS A 289 41.93 -5.53 3.77
C LYS A 289 42.87 -4.84 4.75
N GLY A 290 43.79 -5.59 5.34
CA GLY A 290 44.78 -5.03 6.29
C GLY A 290 45.74 -4.03 5.65
N THR A 291 46.00 -4.14 4.32
CA THR A 291 46.81 -3.18 3.58
C THR A 291 46.09 -1.85 3.35
N PHE A 292 44.79 -1.89 3.04
CA PHE A 292 43.99 -0.67 2.78
C PHE A 292 43.46 -0.04 4.07
N ASP A 293 43.16 -0.84 5.07
CA ASP A 293 42.52 -0.42 6.31
C ASP A 293 43.15 -1.13 7.53
N PRO A 294 44.40 -0.78 7.87
CA PRO A 294 45.14 -1.43 8.96
C PRO A 294 44.48 -1.24 10.34
N ASP A 295 43.71 -0.17 10.51
CA ASP A 295 43.01 0.14 11.78
C ASP A 295 41.59 -0.44 11.84
N GLY A 296 41.09 -1.09 10.78
CA GLY A 296 39.79 -1.74 10.73
C GLY A 296 38.61 -0.78 10.85
N LEU A 297 38.72 0.44 10.32
CA LEU A 297 37.70 1.49 10.42
C LEU A 297 36.67 1.43 9.30
N MET A 298 37.03 0.90 8.11
CA MET A 298 36.18 0.91 6.92
C MET A 298 35.27 -0.33 6.91
N ASN A 299 34.03 -0.14 7.25
CA ASN A 299 32.95 -1.13 7.20
C ASN A 299 33.39 -2.54 7.67
N PRO A 300 33.87 -2.70 8.92
CA PRO A 300 34.38 -3.97 9.42
C PRO A 300 33.31 -5.06 9.48
N GLY A 301 33.73 -6.34 9.42
CA GLY A 301 32.83 -7.48 9.47
C GLY A 301 31.95 -7.67 8.23
N LYS A 302 32.43 -7.22 7.07
CA LYS A 302 31.87 -7.48 5.75
C LYS A 302 32.92 -8.15 4.86
N ILE A 303 32.51 -9.07 4.00
CA ILE A 303 33.36 -9.87 3.11
C ILE A 303 34.27 -10.84 3.90
N ILE A 304 35.04 -10.33 4.83
CA ILE A 304 35.92 -11.10 5.71
C ILE A 304 35.60 -10.87 7.18
N ASP A 305 35.99 -11.81 8.01
CA ASP A 305 35.87 -11.76 9.47
C ASP A 305 34.46 -11.36 9.94
N THR A 306 33.48 -11.85 9.19
CA THR A 306 32.06 -11.61 9.46
C THR A 306 31.61 -12.37 10.70
N PRO A 307 30.69 -11.81 11.50
CA PRO A 307 30.12 -12.55 12.61
C PRO A 307 29.32 -13.76 12.12
N PRO A 308 29.10 -14.78 12.96
CA PRO A 308 28.19 -15.87 12.66
C PRO A 308 26.80 -15.37 12.20
N MET A 309 26.18 -16.12 11.29
CA MET A 309 24.93 -15.74 10.63
C MET A 309 23.73 -15.57 11.56
N ASP A 310 23.75 -16.28 12.69
CA ASP A 310 22.72 -16.25 13.74
C ASP A 310 22.92 -15.11 14.77
N GLN A 311 23.99 -14.32 14.64
CA GLN A 311 24.21 -13.16 15.49
C GLN A 311 23.59 -11.88 14.91
N ASN A 312 23.18 -10.99 15.80
CA ASN A 312 22.61 -9.68 15.45
C ASN A 312 21.33 -9.77 14.58
N LEU A 313 20.57 -10.83 14.72
CA LEU A 313 19.30 -10.98 14.02
C LEU A 313 18.33 -9.88 14.45
N ARG A 314 17.51 -9.41 13.51
CA ARG A 314 16.41 -8.47 13.81
C ARG A 314 15.43 -9.08 14.82
N TYR A 315 15.14 -10.35 14.64
CA TYR A 315 14.46 -11.23 15.57
C TYR A 315 15.43 -12.37 15.91
N GLY A 316 15.26 -13.01 17.03
CA GLY A 316 16.03 -14.18 17.45
C GLY A 316 15.12 -15.07 18.29
N ALA A 317 15.59 -16.26 18.65
CA ALA A 317 14.81 -17.22 19.44
C ALA A 317 14.33 -16.65 20.80
N ASP A 318 15.06 -15.67 21.32
CA ASP A 318 14.72 -14.95 22.56
C ASP A 318 13.77 -13.76 22.33
N TYR A 319 13.39 -13.48 21.08
CA TYR A 319 12.49 -12.36 20.78
C TYR A 319 11.11 -12.64 21.33
N SER A 320 10.60 -11.71 22.11
CA SER A 320 9.23 -11.72 22.61
C SER A 320 8.63 -10.32 22.56
N ALA A 321 7.35 -10.24 22.28
CA ALA A 321 6.55 -9.04 22.42
C ALA A 321 5.37 -9.35 23.35
N PRO A 322 4.98 -8.42 24.25
CA PRO A 322 3.83 -8.63 25.09
C PRO A 322 2.54 -8.70 24.26
N ASP A 323 1.65 -9.61 24.62
CA ASP A 323 0.30 -9.62 24.08
C ASP A 323 -0.44 -8.36 24.54
N MET A 324 -0.96 -7.62 23.58
CA MET A 324 -1.71 -6.39 23.82
C MET A 324 -3.18 -6.61 23.47
N PRO A 325 -4.10 -6.39 24.44
CA PRO A 325 -5.52 -6.48 24.12
C PRO A 325 -5.90 -5.38 23.12
N THR A 326 -6.49 -5.76 21.99
CA THR A 326 -6.89 -4.85 20.91
C THR A 326 -8.40 -4.85 20.69
N LYS A 327 -8.92 -3.74 20.21
CA LYS A 327 -10.30 -3.59 19.79
C LYS A 327 -10.51 -4.02 18.34
N LEU A 328 -9.57 -3.65 17.47
CA LEU A 328 -9.55 -4.12 16.08
C LEU A 328 -8.95 -5.52 15.98
N ASP A 329 -9.30 -6.21 14.93
CA ASP A 329 -8.84 -7.57 14.68
C ASP A 329 -7.45 -7.57 14.00
N PHE A 330 -6.47 -8.16 14.67
CA PHE A 330 -5.09 -8.37 14.17
C PHE A 330 -4.78 -9.85 13.95
N SER A 331 -5.76 -10.74 14.03
CA SER A 331 -5.56 -12.20 13.95
C SER A 331 -4.88 -12.66 12.66
N ILE A 332 -5.07 -11.92 11.56
CA ILE A 332 -4.40 -12.20 10.28
C ILE A 332 -2.87 -12.07 10.39
N ASP A 333 -2.37 -11.20 11.25
CA ASP A 333 -0.96 -10.96 11.52
C ASP A 333 -0.50 -11.64 12.82
N THR A 334 -1.29 -12.56 13.34
CA THR A 334 -1.15 -13.21 14.65
C THR A 334 -1.65 -12.30 15.78
N ASP A 335 -1.10 -11.08 15.89
CA ASP A 335 -1.43 -10.09 16.91
C ASP A 335 -1.01 -8.66 16.49
N PHE A 336 -1.11 -7.72 17.41
CA PHE A 336 -0.69 -6.32 17.17
C PHE A 336 0.80 -6.21 16.87
N ALA A 337 1.64 -6.98 17.55
CA ALA A 337 3.09 -6.97 17.33
C ALA A 337 3.43 -7.50 15.93
N GLY A 338 2.80 -8.58 15.49
CA GLY A 338 2.94 -9.12 14.14
C GLY A 338 2.57 -8.11 13.06
N ALA A 339 1.48 -7.36 13.25
CA ALA A 339 1.09 -6.29 12.33
C ALA A 339 2.12 -5.14 12.27
N VAL A 340 2.74 -4.78 13.38
CA VAL A 340 3.86 -3.82 13.41
C VAL A 340 5.07 -4.36 12.67
N GLU A 341 5.34 -5.64 12.80
CA GLU A 341 6.50 -6.34 12.22
C GLU A 341 6.37 -6.61 10.71
N MET A 342 5.19 -6.42 10.13
CA MET A 342 5.01 -6.43 8.68
C MET A 342 5.95 -5.44 7.97
N CYS A 343 6.44 -4.40 8.65
CA CYS A 343 7.43 -3.49 8.08
C CYS A 343 8.78 -4.19 7.85
N ASN A 344 9.10 -4.48 6.59
CA ASN A 344 10.38 -5.08 6.18
C ASN A 344 11.57 -4.11 6.19
N GLY A 345 11.33 -2.79 6.35
CA GLY A 345 12.37 -1.77 6.36
C GLY A 345 12.77 -1.21 4.98
N MET A 346 12.19 -1.67 3.87
CA MET A 346 12.53 -1.23 2.49
C MET A 346 12.43 0.29 2.31
N GLY A 347 11.45 0.93 2.93
CA GLY A 347 11.33 2.40 2.92
C GLY A 347 10.63 2.98 1.70
N ALA A 348 9.78 2.22 1.00
CA ALA A 348 8.91 2.73 -0.07
C ALA A 348 8.02 3.90 0.40
N CYS A 349 7.72 3.97 1.70
CA CYS A 349 7.02 5.10 2.33
C CYS A 349 7.80 6.42 2.37
N ARG A 350 9.05 6.44 1.91
CA ARG A 350 9.90 7.65 1.80
C ARG A 350 9.89 8.28 0.40
N GLN A 351 9.00 7.85 -0.45
CA GLN A 351 8.83 8.46 -1.78
C GLN A 351 8.22 9.86 -1.70
N HIS A 352 8.33 10.62 -2.79
CA HIS A 352 7.85 12.00 -2.87
C HIS A 352 6.53 12.14 -3.65
N VAL A 353 5.99 11.04 -4.14
CA VAL A 353 4.75 10.96 -4.92
C VAL A 353 3.83 9.92 -4.30
N GLY A 354 2.54 9.93 -4.67
CA GLY A 354 1.55 9.01 -4.12
C GLY A 354 0.81 9.56 -2.91
N THR A 355 0.06 8.71 -2.24
CA THR A 355 -0.73 9.08 -1.05
C THR A 355 0.02 8.79 0.25
N MET A 356 0.91 7.80 0.23
CA MET A 356 1.59 7.29 1.42
C MET A 356 2.55 8.30 2.03
N CYS A 357 2.41 8.45 3.37
CA CYS A 357 3.16 9.28 4.29
C CYS A 357 3.23 10.78 3.92
N PRO A 358 2.07 11.48 3.89
CA PRO A 358 2.05 12.92 3.65
C PRO A 358 2.89 13.70 4.66
N SER A 359 2.96 13.25 5.92
CA SER A 359 3.81 13.87 6.94
C SER A 359 5.30 13.74 6.63
N TYR A 360 5.76 12.58 6.13
CA TYR A 360 7.13 12.43 5.65
C TYR A 360 7.41 13.34 4.43
N VAL A 361 6.51 13.36 3.45
CA VAL A 361 6.65 14.21 2.27
C VAL A 361 6.87 15.68 2.67
N ALA A 362 6.12 16.15 3.66
CA ALA A 362 6.20 17.54 4.11
C ALA A 362 7.39 17.83 5.05
N THR A 363 7.81 16.89 5.90
CA THR A 363 8.85 17.13 6.92
C THR A 363 10.23 16.64 6.52
N ARG A 364 10.30 15.61 5.66
CA ARG A 364 11.52 14.88 5.30
C ARG A 364 12.18 14.17 6.49
N ASP A 365 11.47 14.01 7.57
CA ASP A 365 11.94 13.33 8.76
C ASP A 365 11.52 11.84 8.72
N GLU A 366 12.48 10.94 8.91
CA GLU A 366 12.26 9.49 8.90
C GLU A 366 11.22 9.06 9.94
N GLU A 367 11.20 9.68 11.10
CA GLU A 367 10.24 9.38 12.16
C GLU A 367 8.79 9.52 11.71
N HIS A 368 8.53 10.42 10.76
CA HIS A 368 7.19 10.69 10.24
C HIS A 368 6.79 9.78 9.08
N SER A 369 7.63 8.80 8.72
CA SER A 369 7.31 7.76 7.74
C SER A 369 6.58 6.58 8.38
N THR A 370 5.94 5.72 7.57
CA THR A 370 5.38 4.45 8.05
C THR A 370 6.47 3.56 8.66
N ARG A 371 7.63 3.48 8.01
CA ARG A 371 8.78 2.71 8.49
C ARG A 371 9.29 3.23 9.83
N GLY A 372 9.46 4.54 9.97
CA GLY A 372 9.92 5.16 11.23
C GLY A 372 8.99 4.81 12.39
N ARG A 373 7.67 5.01 12.21
CA ARG A 373 6.66 4.68 13.23
C ARG A 373 6.60 3.19 13.55
N ALA A 374 6.62 2.32 12.54
CA ALA A 374 6.61 0.87 12.75
C ALA A 374 7.85 0.41 13.53
N ASN A 375 9.04 0.95 13.22
CA ASN A 375 10.27 0.61 13.95
C ASN A 375 10.26 1.13 15.41
N LEU A 376 9.68 2.31 15.67
CA LEU A 376 9.52 2.82 17.02
C LEU A 376 8.55 1.94 17.84
N LEU A 377 7.41 1.57 17.28
CA LEU A 377 6.47 0.65 17.91
C LEU A 377 7.13 -0.70 18.20
N ARG A 378 7.82 -1.28 17.21
CA ARG A 378 8.53 -2.55 17.38
C ARG A 378 9.59 -2.48 18.48
N ALA A 379 10.37 -1.42 18.52
CA ALA A 379 11.41 -1.24 19.54
C ALA A 379 10.81 -1.11 20.95
N ALA A 380 9.64 -0.44 21.07
CA ALA A 380 8.92 -0.33 22.33
C ALA A 380 8.32 -1.69 22.76
N LEU A 381 7.75 -2.46 21.83
CA LEU A 381 7.16 -3.78 22.10
C LEU A 381 8.22 -4.83 22.44
N SER A 382 9.37 -4.82 21.78
CA SER A 382 10.44 -5.82 21.99
C SER A 382 11.33 -5.58 23.21
N GLY A 383 11.00 -4.61 24.06
CA GLY A 383 11.79 -4.27 25.25
C GLY A 383 13.15 -3.61 24.95
N LYS A 384 13.41 -3.22 23.70
CA LYS A 384 14.65 -2.47 23.33
C LYS A 384 14.63 -1.02 23.78
N LEU A 385 13.46 -0.51 24.16
CA LEU A 385 13.27 0.81 24.76
C LEU A 385 12.82 0.65 26.23
N PRO A 386 12.98 1.69 27.07
CA PRO A 386 12.59 1.61 28.48
C PRO A 386 11.14 1.17 28.68
N GLU A 387 10.88 0.47 29.78
CA GLU A 387 9.52 0.08 30.18
C GLU A 387 8.59 1.29 30.22
N GLY A 388 7.33 1.11 29.81
CA GLY A 388 6.34 2.17 29.69
C GLY A 388 6.45 3.04 28.44
N THR A 389 7.40 2.78 27.54
CA THR A 389 7.54 3.54 26.28
C THR A 389 6.28 3.49 25.42
N MET A 390 5.52 2.37 25.41
CA MET A 390 4.26 2.22 24.65
C MET A 390 3.19 3.26 25.03
N THR A 391 3.21 3.80 26.24
CA THR A 391 2.28 4.84 26.70
C THR A 391 2.98 6.18 26.96
N SER A 392 4.19 6.34 26.45
CA SER A 392 4.98 7.57 26.65
C SER A 392 4.53 8.70 25.72
N LYS A 393 4.71 9.93 26.20
CA LYS A 393 4.47 11.14 25.40
C LYS A 393 5.36 11.18 24.15
N ARG A 394 6.61 10.71 24.25
CA ARG A 394 7.54 10.72 23.11
C ARG A 394 7.07 9.84 21.95
N LEU A 395 6.56 8.63 22.25
CA LEU A 395 5.98 7.77 21.22
C LEU A 395 4.67 8.36 20.66
N TRP A 396 3.86 8.99 21.54
CA TRP A 396 2.67 9.70 21.11
C TRP A 396 3.01 10.80 20.10
N GLU A 397 4.06 11.62 20.32
CA GLU A 397 4.52 12.67 19.40
C GLU A 397 4.88 12.12 18.02
N ALA A 398 5.55 10.96 17.95
CA ALA A 398 5.87 10.31 16.69
C ALA A 398 4.60 9.82 15.93
N MET A 399 3.61 9.34 16.67
CA MET A 399 2.34 8.86 16.10
C MET A 399 1.37 9.99 15.77
N ASP A 400 1.46 11.13 16.45
CA ASP A 400 0.52 12.24 16.34
C ASP A 400 0.46 12.81 14.91
N LEU A 401 1.61 12.95 14.24
CA LEU A 401 1.69 13.45 12.86
C LEU A 401 1.26 12.44 11.79
N CYS A 402 0.80 11.24 12.15
CA CYS A 402 0.15 10.35 11.19
C CYS A 402 -1.26 10.87 10.89
N LEU A 403 -1.54 11.18 9.62
CA LEU A 403 -2.83 11.72 9.17
C LEU A 403 -3.93 10.67 9.03
N GLU A 404 -3.62 9.39 9.26
CA GLU A 404 -4.58 8.28 9.11
C GLU A 404 -5.20 8.21 7.71
N CYS A 405 -4.43 8.60 6.70
CA CYS A 405 -4.88 8.65 5.31
C CYS A 405 -5.05 7.27 4.65
N LYS A 406 -4.65 6.20 5.34
CA LYS A 406 -4.66 4.80 4.88
C LYS A 406 -3.81 4.54 3.62
N GLY A 407 -3.10 5.52 3.08
CA GLY A 407 -2.26 5.33 1.89
C GLY A 407 -1.24 4.19 2.05
N CYS A 408 -0.74 3.95 3.27
CA CYS A 408 0.15 2.82 3.52
C CYS A 408 -0.54 1.45 3.35
N LYS A 409 -1.84 1.32 3.61
CA LYS A 409 -2.58 0.07 3.42
C LYS A 409 -2.57 -0.40 1.96
N SER A 410 -2.61 0.53 1.00
CA SER A 410 -2.65 0.24 -0.44
C SER A 410 -1.30 0.37 -1.16
N GLU A 411 -0.45 1.30 -0.73
CA GLU A 411 0.81 1.61 -1.41
C GLU A 411 2.03 0.97 -0.74
N CYS A 412 1.91 0.45 0.50
CA CYS A 412 2.97 -0.30 1.14
C CYS A 412 2.96 -1.74 0.64
N GLU A 413 4.01 -2.13 -0.04
CA GLU A 413 4.18 -3.48 -0.59
C GLU A 413 4.10 -4.57 0.50
N SER A 414 4.56 -4.26 1.72
CA SER A 414 4.49 -5.17 2.88
C SER A 414 3.16 -5.10 3.64
N GLY A 415 2.17 -4.32 3.18
CA GLY A 415 0.85 -4.29 3.77
C GLY A 415 0.72 -3.62 5.14
N VAL A 416 1.66 -2.76 5.55
CA VAL A 416 1.59 -2.07 6.86
C VAL A 416 0.44 -1.09 6.91
N ASP A 417 -0.59 -1.35 7.72
CA ASP A 417 -1.67 -0.40 8.01
C ASP A 417 -1.35 0.45 9.25
N MET A 418 -0.59 1.53 9.05
CA MET A 418 -0.21 2.45 10.14
C MET A 418 -1.42 3.18 10.74
N ALA A 419 -2.50 3.37 10.00
CA ALA A 419 -3.70 3.99 10.53
C ALA A 419 -4.36 3.09 11.60
N LYS A 420 -4.51 1.80 11.29
CA LYS A 420 -5.02 0.77 12.19
C LYS A 420 -4.14 0.65 13.45
N LEU A 421 -2.82 0.60 13.27
CA LEU A 421 -1.87 0.56 14.39
C LEU A 421 -1.98 1.81 15.29
N LYS A 422 -2.15 3.00 14.70
CA LYS A 422 -2.33 4.24 15.47
C LYS A 422 -3.62 4.24 16.28
N TYR A 423 -4.72 3.70 15.79
CA TYR A 423 -5.98 3.67 16.54
C TYR A 423 -5.84 2.88 17.84
N GLU A 424 -5.24 1.70 17.79
CA GLU A 424 -4.97 0.88 18.98
C GLU A 424 -3.95 1.55 19.92
N PHE A 425 -2.87 2.10 19.36
CA PHE A 425 -1.90 2.85 20.14
C PHE A 425 -2.58 3.99 20.92
N LEU A 426 -3.47 4.76 20.29
CA LEU A 426 -4.17 5.86 20.95
C LEU A 426 -5.13 5.36 22.02
N ASP A 427 -5.82 4.23 21.84
CA ASP A 427 -6.66 3.62 22.88
C ASP A 427 -5.82 3.29 24.11
N GLN A 428 -4.68 2.61 23.93
CA GLN A 428 -3.76 2.27 25.03
C GLN A 428 -3.19 3.53 25.71
N TYR A 429 -2.76 4.49 24.91
CA TYR A 429 -2.23 5.76 25.41
C TYR A 429 -3.27 6.49 26.28
N HIS A 430 -4.52 6.57 25.83
CA HIS A 430 -5.59 7.23 26.54
C HIS A 430 -6.05 6.47 27.81
N ARG A 431 -5.98 5.15 27.82
CA ARG A 431 -6.21 4.35 29.02
C ARG A 431 -5.21 4.67 30.13
N ALA A 432 -3.93 4.88 29.76
CA ALA A 432 -2.88 5.21 30.71
C ALA A 432 -2.87 6.70 31.12
N ASN A 433 -3.10 7.62 30.17
CA ASN A 433 -2.89 9.06 30.35
C ASN A 433 -4.17 9.90 30.41
N GLY A 434 -5.33 9.28 30.17
CA GLY A 434 -6.63 9.97 30.06
C GLY A 434 -6.86 10.58 28.68
N VAL A 435 -8.12 10.84 28.36
CA VAL A 435 -8.55 11.45 27.08
C VAL A 435 -8.58 12.96 27.20
N PRO A 436 -7.85 13.73 26.37
CA PRO A 436 -7.93 15.17 26.35
C PRO A 436 -9.34 15.69 26.00
N LEU A 437 -9.75 16.83 26.61
CA LEU A 437 -11.06 17.45 26.35
C LEU A 437 -11.29 17.69 24.86
N ARG A 438 -10.30 18.20 24.16
CA ARG A 438 -10.34 18.41 22.71
C ARG A 438 -10.70 17.13 21.95
N ASN A 439 -10.08 16.01 22.28
CA ASN A 439 -10.35 14.73 21.63
C ASN A 439 -11.79 14.26 21.87
N ARG A 440 -12.32 14.43 23.10
CA ARG A 440 -13.73 14.12 23.42
C ARG A 440 -14.71 15.00 22.62
N VAL A 441 -14.37 16.28 22.44
CA VAL A 441 -15.20 17.23 21.68
C VAL A 441 -15.23 16.85 20.20
N PHE A 442 -14.07 16.61 19.58
CA PHE A 442 -13.99 16.21 18.17
C PHE A 442 -14.62 14.82 17.91
N ALA A 443 -14.40 13.86 18.80
CA ALA A 443 -15.01 12.54 18.70
C ALA A 443 -16.56 12.61 18.70
N ASN A 444 -17.13 13.58 19.43
CA ASN A 444 -18.58 13.78 19.54
C ASN A 444 -19.12 14.88 18.62
N ILE A 445 -18.48 15.13 17.47
CA ILE A 445 -18.87 16.19 16.52
C ILE A 445 -20.32 16.07 16.07
N ASN A 446 -20.89 14.85 15.97
CA ASN A 446 -22.29 14.65 15.63
C ASN A 446 -23.22 15.30 16.66
N ARG A 447 -22.98 15.06 17.96
CA ARG A 447 -23.78 15.66 19.05
C ARG A 447 -23.68 17.19 19.03
N LEU A 448 -22.47 17.73 18.78
CA LEU A 448 -22.27 19.17 18.63
C LEU A 448 -23.03 19.71 17.41
N SER A 449 -23.04 18.98 16.30
CA SER A 449 -23.75 19.37 15.09
C SER A 449 -25.27 19.43 15.27
N VAL A 450 -25.85 18.51 16.06
CA VAL A 450 -27.27 18.56 16.46
C VAL A 450 -27.58 19.89 17.18
N TRP A 451 -26.79 20.24 18.20
CA TRP A 451 -26.99 21.49 18.94
C TRP A 451 -26.69 22.73 18.09
N GLY A 452 -25.58 22.69 17.34
CA GLY A 452 -25.18 23.76 16.42
C GLY A 452 -26.26 24.09 15.40
N SER A 453 -26.87 23.05 14.80
CA SER A 453 -27.94 23.19 13.81
C SER A 453 -29.25 23.72 14.43
N ARG A 454 -29.59 23.30 15.65
CA ARG A 454 -30.79 23.82 16.36
C ARG A 454 -30.65 25.31 16.66
N MET A 455 -29.46 25.76 16.99
CA MET A 455 -29.14 27.15 17.34
C MET A 455 -28.69 28.01 16.12
N ALA A 456 -28.63 27.46 14.92
CA ALA A 456 -28.26 28.23 13.72
C ALA A 456 -29.30 29.34 13.41
N PRO A 457 -28.90 30.56 13.04
CA PRO A 457 -27.55 31.03 12.71
C PRO A 457 -26.71 31.51 13.92
N LEU A 458 -27.25 31.58 15.14
CA LEU A 458 -26.53 32.10 16.31
C LEU A 458 -25.25 31.31 16.60
N SER A 459 -25.30 29.99 16.54
CA SER A 459 -24.12 29.12 16.69
C SER A 459 -23.01 29.46 15.68
N ASN A 460 -23.37 29.75 14.42
CA ASN A 460 -22.42 30.15 13.40
C ASN A 460 -21.79 31.51 13.73
N LEU A 461 -22.56 32.46 14.22
CA LEU A 461 -22.05 33.76 14.66
C LEU A 461 -21.08 33.60 15.84
N MET A 462 -21.43 32.76 16.83
CA MET A 462 -20.58 32.50 18.00
C MET A 462 -19.21 31.93 17.62
N VAL A 463 -19.13 31.05 16.63
CA VAL A 463 -17.89 30.41 16.22
C VAL A 463 -17.06 31.31 15.25
N SER A 464 -17.72 32.17 14.47
CA SER A 464 -17.06 32.96 13.43
C SER A 464 -16.55 34.34 13.89
N ASN A 465 -17.08 34.87 15.00
CA ASN A 465 -16.65 36.16 15.51
C ASN A 465 -15.26 36.10 16.21
N PRO A 466 -14.54 37.23 16.39
CA PRO A 466 -13.21 37.22 16.98
C PRO A 466 -13.13 36.61 18.39
N VAL A 467 -14.14 36.85 19.24
CA VAL A 467 -14.19 36.29 20.61
C VAL A 467 -14.38 34.77 20.58
N GLY A 468 -15.29 34.28 19.74
CA GLY A 468 -15.52 32.85 19.57
C GLY A 468 -14.29 32.12 19.02
N LYS A 469 -13.57 32.74 18.07
CA LYS A 469 -12.30 32.20 17.57
C LYS A 469 -11.24 32.16 18.67
N MET A 470 -11.11 33.21 19.47
CA MET A 470 -10.18 33.23 20.59
C MET A 470 -10.50 32.16 21.63
N LEU A 471 -11.80 31.97 21.98
CA LEU A 471 -12.23 30.93 22.89
C LEU A 471 -11.99 29.52 22.32
N SER A 472 -12.29 29.30 21.04
CA SER A 472 -12.03 28.03 20.35
C SER A 472 -10.52 27.71 20.33
N GLN A 473 -9.67 28.70 20.13
CA GLN A 473 -8.23 28.53 20.20
C GLN A 473 -7.75 28.22 21.62
N MET A 474 -8.27 28.92 22.63
CA MET A 474 -7.84 28.76 24.02
C MET A 474 -8.30 27.40 24.60
N VAL A 475 -9.54 26.99 24.35
CA VAL A 475 -10.15 25.79 24.96
C VAL A 475 -9.90 24.54 24.15
N LEU A 476 -9.99 24.64 22.81
CA LEU A 476 -9.90 23.48 21.90
C LEU A 476 -8.61 23.47 21.07
N GLY A 477 -7.78 24.51 21.15
CA GLY A 477 -6.58 24.59 20.35
C GLY A 477 -6.82 24.70 18.83
N ILE A 478 -8.00 25.18 18.41
CA ILE A 478 -8.33 25.37 16.99
C ILE A 478 -7.55 26.58 16.45
N HIS A 479 -6.90 26.40 15.30
CA HIS A 479 -6.12 27.48 14.68
C HIS A 479 -7.04 28.60 14.17
N PRO A 480 -6.76 29.89 14.44
CA PRO A 480 -7.68 31.02 14.17
C PRO A 480 -7.96 31.28 12.67
N LYS A 481 -7.08 30.80 11.77
CA LYS A 481 -7.29 30.90 10.31
C LYS A 481 -8.27 29.83 9.79
N ARG A 482 -8.58 28.78 10.55
CA ARG A 482 -9.53 27.75 10.14
C ARG A 482 -10.97 28.24 10.30
N LYS A 483 -11.80 27.84 9.32
CA LYS A 483 -13.23 28.16 9.29
C LYS A 483 -14.02 26.88 9.47
N PRO A 484 -14.59 26.62 10.65
CA PRO A 484 -15.45 25.44 10.82
C PRO A 484 -16.64 25.45 9.85
N PRO A 485 -17.11 24.29 9.38
CA PRO A 485 -18.29 24.19 8.55
C PRO A 485 -19.51 24.86 9.21
N LYS A 486 -20.28 25.62 8.43
CA LYS A 486 -21.48 26.30 8.95
C LYS A 486 -22.59 25.31 9.21
N PHE A 487 -23.28 25.45 10.33
CA PHE A 487 -24.49 24.68 10.64
C PHE A 487 -25.70 25.25 9.89
N VAL A 488 -26.54 24.34 9.38
CA VAL A 488 -27.81 24.72 8.72
C VAL A 488 -29.00 24.42 9.59
N ARG A 489 -30.00 25.32 9.62
CA ARG A 489 -31.24 25.11 10.38
C ARG A 489 -32.18 24.10 9.71
N GLN A 490 -32.25 24.11 8.38
CA GLN A 490 -32.95 23.11 7.59
C GLN A 490 -31.99 21.96 7.28
N THR A 491 -31.97 20.94 8.13
CA THR A 491 -31.14 19.76 7.96
C THR A 491 -31.60 18.92 6.78
N PHE A 492 -30.71 18.07 6.25
CA PHE A 492 -31.07 17.15 5.18
C PHE A 492 -32.23 16.23 5.59
N THR A 493 -32.21 15.67 6.80
CA THR A 493 -33.31 14.87 7.33
C THR A 493 -34.64 15.62 7.33
N LYS A 494 -34.68 16.91 7.74
CA LYS A 494 -35.92 17.72 7.71
C LYS A 494 -36.41 17.93 6.30
N TRP A 495 -35.51 18.24 5.37
CA TRP A 495 -35.85 18.40 3.95
C TRP A 495 -36.37 17.09 3.38
N PHE A 496 -35.70 15.96 3.62
CA PHE A 496 -36.12 14.66 3.11
C PHE A 496 -37.53 14.28 3.61
N LYS A 497 -37.81 14.43 4.92
CA LYS A 497 -39.14 14.18 5.49
C LYS A 497 -40.22 15.11 4.93
N SER A 498 -39.90 16.38 4.64
CA SER A 498 -40.86 17.32 4.07
C SER A 498 -41.36 16.97 2.67
N ARG A 499 -40.61 16.17 1.90
CA ARG A 499 -40.98 15.69 0.58
C ARG A 499 -42.04 14.57 0.59
N GLN A 500 -42.05 13.78 1.70
CA GLN A 500 -42.91 12.61 1.80
C GLN A 500 -44.36 12.90 2.21
N GLY A 501 -44.72 14.18 2.43
CA GLY A 501 -46.05 14.59 2.86
C GLY A 501 -46.36 14.30 4.34
N PRO A 502 -47.59 14.56 4.84
CA PRO A 502 -47.94 14.46 6.26
C PRO A 502 -47.98 13.04 6.83
N ASN A 503 -47.99 12.00 6.00
CA ASN A 503 -47.89 10.60 6.38
C ASN A 503 -46.75 9.90 5.61
N PRO A 504 -45.50 10.07 6.01
CA PRO A 504 -44.43 9.27 5.42
C PRO A 504 -44.65 7.78 5.75
N PRO A 505 -44.42 6.85 4.82
CA PRO A 505 -44.43 5.44 5.18
C PRO A 505 -43.45 5.23 6.33
N GLU A 506 -43.94 4.64 7.43
CA GLU A 506 -43.09 4.25 8.55
C GLU A 506 -41.97 3.33 8.00
N SER A 507 -40.75 3.54 8.45
CA SER A 507 -39.68 2.57 8.17
C SER A 507 -40.20 1.17 8.54
N PRO A 508 -40.08 0.17 7.67
CA PRO A 508 -40.60 -1.18 7.95
C PRO A 508 -40.11 -1.77 9.28
N PHE A 509 -39.10 -1.14 9.88
CA PHE A 509 -38.41 -1.61 11.09
C PHE A 509 -38.52 -0.66 12.31
N SER A 510 -39.43 0.32 12.29
CA SER A 510 -39.52 1.37 13.34
C SER A 510 -40.13 0.92 14.68
N LYS A 511 -40.60 -0.31 14.79
CA LYS A 511 -41.08 -0.89 16.07
C LYS A 511 -40.38 -2.20 16.32
N GLY A 512 -39.52 -2.24 17.36
CA GLY A 512 -38.78 -3.42 17.81
C GLY A 512 -39.61 -4.67 18.01
N GLY A 513 -39.93 -5.33 16.93
CA GLY A 513 -40.58 -6.62 16.86
C GLY A 513 -40.11 -7.31 15.59
N LEU A 514 -39.70 -8.57 15.70
CA LEU A 514 -39.54 -9.52 14.60
C LEU A 514 -40.92 -9.71 13.89
N GLY A 515 -41.37 -8.65 13.20
CA GLY A 515 -42.54 -8.71 12.34
C GLY A 515 -42.10 -9.09 10.94
N THR A 516 -42.83 -10.00 10.33
CA THR A 516 -42.68 -10.47 8.93
C THR A 516 -42.33 -9.32 8.01
N ALA A 517 -41.08 -9.32 7.50
CA ALA A 517 -40.57 -8.32 6.61
C ALA A 517 -41.45 -8.24 5.36
N THR A 518 -42.10 -7.10 5.16
CA THR A 518 -42.73 -6.77 3.87
C THR A 518 -41.58 -6.78 2.84
N VAL A 519 -41.66 -7.59 1.80
CA VAL A 519 -40.70 -7.67 0.72
C VAL A 519 -40.52 -6.25 0.15
N VAL A 520 -39.38 -5.64 0.44
CA VAL A 520 -39.00 -4.35 -0.15
C VAL A 520 -38.60 -4.65 -1.59
N GLY A 521 -39.17 -3.96 -2.56
CA GLY A 521 -38.89 -4.20 -3.99
C GLY A 521 -37.40 -4.07 -4.33
N THR A 522 -36.99 -4.72 -5.41
CA THR A 522 -35.60 -4.72 -5.92
C THR A 522 -35.04 -3.34 -6.26
N ASP A 523 -35.86 -2.30 -6.26
CA ASP A 523 -35.56 -0.93 -6.68
C ASP A 523 -35.30 0.02 -5.49
N THR A 524 -35.05 -0.53 -4.31
CA THR A 524 -34.84 0.29 -3.10
C THR A 524 -33.38 0.35 -2.73
N VAL A 525 -32.91 1.54 -2.28
CA VAL A 525 -31.59 1.77 -1.71
C VAL A 525 -31.69 2.52 -0.40
N VAL A 526 -30.74 2.27 0.52
CA VAL A 526 -30.61 2.99 1.78
C VAL A 526 -29.55 4.05 1.63
N LEU A 527 -29.90 5.34 1.72
CA LEU A 527 -28.92 6.43 1.73
C LEU A 527 -28.43 6.67 3.17
N LEU A 528 -27.12 6.53 3.39
CA LEU A 528 -26.49 6.77 4.68
C LEU A 528 -26.56 8.25 5.05
N ASN A 529 -27.17 8.56 6.19
CA ASN A 529 -27.34 9.93 6.67
C ASN A 529 -26.13 10.37 7.50
N ASP A 530 -25.03 10.75 6.85
CA ASP A 530 -23.83 11.19 7.56
C ASP A 530 -24.00 12.56 8.23
N THR A 531 -23.13 12.83 9.22
CA THR A 531 -23.20 14.04 10.06
C THR A 531 -23.07 15.32 9.25
N TYR A 532 -22.12 15.37 8.31
CA TYR A 532 -21.83 16.60 7.57
C TYR A 532 -22.86 16.88 6.49
N MET A 533 -23.30 15.87 5.78
CA MET A 533 -24.42 15.97 4.85
C MET A 533 -25.67 16.45 5.55
N ASN A 534 -25.96 15.92 6.76
CA ASN A 534 -27.18 16.29 7.48
C ASN A 534 -27.14 17.73 8.02
N TYR A 535 -26.05 18.15 8.65
CA TYR A 535 -26.02 19.38 9.45
C TYR A 535 -25.26 20.54 8.84
N ASN A 536 -24.45 20.30 7.79
CA ASN A 536 -23.56 21.31 7.22
C ASN A 536 -23.75 21.50 5.72
N TYR A 537 -23.88 20.40 4.94
CA TYR A 537 -23.93 20.39 3.48
C TYR A 537 -25.12 19.58 2.93
N PRO A 538 -26.38 19.97 3.22
CA PRO A 538 -27.56 19.21 2.80
C PRO A 538 -27.68 19.09 1.27
N GLU A 539 -27.02 19.95 0.51
CA GLU A 539 -26.99 19.92 -0.96
C GLU A 539 -26.41 18.62 -1.51
N ILE A 540 -25.42 18.04 -0.81
CA ILE A 540 -24.85 16.74 -1.17
C ILE A 540 -25.92 15.66 -1.15
N GLY A 541 -26.67 15.57 -0.05
CA GLY A 541 -27.75 14.60 0.09
C GLY A 541 -28.90 14.83 -0.88
N LYS A 542 -29.26 16.09 -1.18
CA LYS A 542 -30.26 16.43 -2.17
C LYS A 542 -29.85 15.97 -3.57
N ALA A 543 -28.61 16.21 -3.95
CA ALA A 543 -28.05 15.77 -5.22
C ALA A 543 -28.00 14.24 -5.32
N ALA A 544 -27.57 13.57 -4.24
CA ALA A 544 -27.56 12.10 -4.19
C ALA A 544 -28.96 11.51 -4.37
N VAL A 545 -29.97 12.06 -3.68
CA VAL A 545 -31.37 11.64 -3.85
C VAL A 545 -31.85 11.85 -5.29
N ALA A 546 -31.54 13.02 -5.87
CA ALA A 546 -31.95 13.32 -7.24
C ALA A 546 -31.34 12.32 -8.25
N LEU A 547 -30.04 12.00 -8.11
CA LEU A 547 -29.36 11.01 -8.96
C LEU A 547 -29.95 9.61 -8.82
N LEU A 548 -30.18 9.16 -7.59
CA LEU A 548 -30.71 7.82 -7.33
C LEU A 548 -32.17 7.69 -7.79
N GLU A 549 -33.00 8.70 -7.57
CA GLU A 549 -34.39 8.73 -8.04
C GLU A 549 -34.48 8.84 -9.59
N ALA A 550 -33.59 9.63 -10.20
CA ALA A 550 -33.51 9.70 -11.67
C ALA A 550 -33.04 8.36 -12.28
N ALA A 551 -32.27 7.56 -11.54
CA ALA A 551 -31.93 6.19 -11.90
C ALA A 551 -33.05 5.16 -11.59
N GLY A 552 -34.28 5.60 -11.31
CA GLY A 552 -35.43 4.74 -11.06
C GLY A 552 -35.48 4.10 -9.67
N LEU A 553 -34.65 4.56 -8.73
CA LEU A 553 -34.53 3.93 -7.41
C LEU A 553 -35.34 4.65 -6.33
N LYS A 554 -35.91 3.88 -5.42
CA LYS A 554 -36.58 4.40 -4.21
C LYS A 554 -35.55 4.59 -3.10
N VAL A 555 -35.39 5.83 -2.65
CA VAL A 555 -34.44 6.17 -1.59
C VAL A 555 -35.09 6.09 -0.21
N VAL A 556 -34.45 5.33 0.69
CA VAL A 556 -34.78 5.28 2.12
C VAL A 556 -33.62 5.92 2.87
N LEU A 557 -33.91 6.84 3.80
CA LEU A 557 -32.87 7.48 4.59
C LEU A 557 -32.57 6.64 5.84
N SER A 558 -31.27 6.33 6.08
CA SER A 558 -30.88 5.60 7.31
C SER A 558 -31.12 6.42 8.57
N ASP A 559 -31.48 5.74 9.67
CA ASP A 559 -31.59 6.33 11.02
C ASP A 559 -30.39 5.95 11.89
N THR A 560 -29.23 5.75 11.27
CA THR A 560 -27.98 5.35 11.91
C THR A 560 -27.42 6.45 12.80
N LYS A 561 -26.70 6.03 13.85
CA LYS A 561 -25.82 6.93 14.61
C LYS A 561 -24.62 7.38 13.73
N CYS A 562 -23.81 8.30 14.27
CA CYS A 562 -22.52 8.63 13.65
C CYS A 562 -21.71 7.35 13.35
N CYS A 563 -21.06 7.30 12.19
CA CYS A 563 -20.22 6.16 11.77
C CYS A 563 -19.08 5.81 12.75
N GLY A 564 -18.78 6.69 13.71
CA GLY A 564 -17.68 6.47 14.66
C GLY A 564 -16.29 6.87 14.17
N ARG A 565 -16.14 7.25 12.90
CA ARG A 565 -14.82 7.67 12.36
C ARG A 565 -14.09 8.70 13.24
N PRO A 566 -14.75 9.79 13.73
CA PRO A 566 -14.10 10.75 14.62
C PRO A 566 -13.67 10.16 15.97
N MET A 567 -14.39 9.14 16.46
CA MET A 567 -14.05 8.42 17.68
C MET A 567 -12.83 7.54 17.49
N ILE A 568 -12.80 6.75 16.39
CA ILE A 568 -11.66 5.90 15.99
C ILE A 568 -10.40 6.74 15.86
N SER A 569 -10.47 7.85 15.12
CA SER A 569 -9.31 8.75 14.89
C SER A 569 -8.79 9.42 16.17
N LYS A 570 -9.56 9.43 17.23
CA LYS A 570 -9.14 9.97 18.54
C LYS A 570 -8.94 8.87 19.59
N GLY A 571 -8.89 7.59 19.18
CA GLY A 571 -8.65 6.45 20.08
C GLY A 571 -9.76 6.22 21.13
N LEU A 572 -10.99 6.62 20.83
CA LEU A 572 -12.17 6.31 21.68
C LEU A 572 -12.87 5.05 21.13
N MET A 573 -12.15 3.93 21.19
CA MET A 573 -12.54 2.70 20.50
C MET A 573 -13.79 2.06 21.09
N ASP A 574 -14.02 2.15 22.40
CA ASP A 574 -15.24 1.62 23.05
C ASP A 574 -16.50 2.35 22.55
N ASP A 575 -16.44 3.69 22.44
CA ASP A 575 -17.55 4.51 21.91
C ASP A 575 -17.83 4.21 20.44
N ALA A 576 -16.76 4.02 19.67
CA ALA A 576 -16.84 3.66 18.25
C ALA A 576 -17.47 2.28 18.05
N THR A 577 -17.07 1.28 18.85
CA THR A 577 -17.65 -0.08 18.84
C THR A 577 -19.13 -0.05 19.17
N ALA A 578 -19.54 0.71 20.19
CA ALA A 578 -20.94 0.84 20.56
C ALA A 578 -21.81 1.46 19.43
N ASN A 579 -21.25 2.41 18.69
CA ASN A 579 -21.91 2.96 17.50
C ASN A 579 -21.95 1.94 16.36
N ALA A 580 -20.86 1.19 16.14
CA ALA A 580 -20.77 0.17 15.08
C ALA A 580 -21.84 -0.92 15.30
N VAL A 581 -21.94 -1.49 16.50
CA VAL A 581 -22.99 -2.48 16.85
C VAL A 581 -24.38 -1.93 16.56
N SER A 582 -24.69 -0.71 17.05
CA SER A 582 -26.00 -0.09 16.85
C SER A 582 -26.33 0.15 15.37
N ASN A 583 -25.35 0.51 14.57
CA ASN A 583 -25.51 0.78 13.13
C ASN A 583 -25.69 -0.52 12.34
N ILE A 584 -24.92 -1.56 12.70
CA ILE A 584 -25.07 -2.89 12.09
C ILE A 584 -26.47 -3.45 12.40
N ASP A 585 -26.94 -3.37 13.64
CA ASP A 585 -28.29 -3.84 14.01
C ASP A 585 -29.38 -3.18 13.16
N GLN A 586 -29.21 -1.92 12.78
CA GLN A 586 -30.18 -1.20 11.93
C GLN A 586 -30.04 -1.52 10.44
N LEU A 587 -28.82 -1.70 9.94
CA LEU A 587 -28.57 -1.87 8.50
C LEU A 587 -28.62 -3.33 8.06
N TYR A 588 -28.40 -4.27 8.97
CA TYR A 588 -28.36 -5.70 8.64
C TYR A 588 -29.64 -6.19 7.97
N ALA A 589 -30.81 -5.76 8.47
CA ALA A 589 -32.09 -6.16 7.90
C ALA A 589 -32.28 -5.74 6.43
N TYR A 590 -31.61 -4.67 5.99
CA TYR A 590 -31.54 -4.26 4.59
C TYR A 590 -30.49 -5.08 3.82
N ALA A 591 -29.29 -5.19 4.39
CA ALA A 591 -28.18 -5.91 3.77
C ALA A 591 -28.48 -7.40 3.58
N GLU A 592 -29.20 -8.04 4.51
CA GLU A 592 -29.66 -9.45 4.40
C GLU A 592 -30.58 -9.66 3.19
N GLN A 593 -31.38 -8.67 2.84
CA GLN A 593 -32.25 -8.67 1.66
C GLN A 593 -31.50 -8.22 0.37
N GLY A 594 -30.20 -7.96 0.43
CA GLY A 594 -29.41 -7.46 -0.69
C GLY A 594 -29.70 -6.01 -1.07
N ILE A 595 -30.34 -5.21 -0.18
CA ILE A 595 -30.62 -3.80 -0.41
C ILE A 595 -29.34 -3.00 -0.18
N PRO A 596 -28.84 -2.25 -1.19
CA PRO A 596 -27.61 -1.51 -1.08
C PRO A 596 -27.68 -0.35 -0.08
N VAL A 597 -26.59 -0.15 0.67
CA VAL A 597 -26.35 1.02 1.52
C VAL A 597 -25.41 1.97 0.78
N ILE A 598 -25.89 3.16 0.47
CA ILE A 598 -25.18 4.14 -0.35
C ILE A 598 -24.67 5.28 0.53
N GLY A 599 -23.39 5.65 0.41
CA GLY A 599 -22.80 6.78 1.12
C GLY A 599 -22.16 7.81 0.19
N CYS A 600 -22.13 9.06 0.64
CA CYS A 600 -21.49 10.16 -0.06
C CYS A 600 -20.14 10.53 0.54
N GLU A 601 -19.96 10.41 1.87
CA GLU A 601 -18.72 10.77 2.57
C GLU A 601 -17.81 9.53 2.70
N PRO A 602 -16.63 9.48 2.01
CA PRO A 602 -15.76 8.31 2.04
C PRO A 602 -15.30 7.92 3.44
N SER A 603 -14.97 8.91 4.28
CA SER A 603 -14.54 8.64 5.64
C SER A 603 -15.65 8.04 6.52
N CYS A 604 -16.93 8.24 6.16
CA CYS A 604 -18.05 7.60 6.85
C CYS A 604 -18.35 6.22 6.29
N LEU A 605 -18.61 6.10 4.97
CA LEU A 605 -19.00 4.83 4.37
C LEU A 605 -17.91 3.77 4.47
N LEU A 606 -16.65 4.14 4.17
CA LEU A 606 -15.55 3.19 4.21
C LEU A 606 -15.25 2.68 5.64
N THR A 607 -15.68 3.39 6.68
CA THR A 607 -15.67 2.85 8.05
C THR A 607 -16.58 1.62 8.19
N PHE A 608 -17.72 1.57 7.49
CA PHE A 608 -18.58 0.39 7.46
C PHE A 608 -17.94 -0.79 6.70
N LYS A 609 -17.13 -0.50 5.67
CA LYS A 609 -16.46 -1.54 4.86
C LYS A 609 -15.21 -2.09 5.55
N ASP A 610 -14.44 -1.26 6.22
CA ASP A 610 -13.12 -1.62 6.76
C ASP A 610 -13.13 -1.85 8.28
N GLU A 611 -13.47 -0.83 9.08
CA GLU A 611 -13.33 -0.94 10.54
C GLU A 611 -14.47 -1.70 11.23
N TYR A 612 -15.70 -1.66 10.72
CA TYR A 612 -16.84 -2.33 11.36
C TYR A 612 -16.69 -3.86 11.43
N PRO A 613 -16.31 -4.57 10.36
CA PRO A 613 -16.02 -6.01 10.44
C PRO A 613 -14.98 -6.36 11.49
N GLN A 614 -13.99 -5.49 11.69
CA GLN A 614 -12.92 -5.68 12.67
C GLN A 614 -13.34 -5.36 14.11
N LEU A 615 -14.24 -4.38 14.31
CA LEU A 615 -14.73 -3.97 15.63
C LEU A 615 -15.80 -4.92 16.18
N VAL A 616 -16.69 -5.41 15.31
CA VAL A 616 -17.86 -6.22 15.73
C VAL A 616 -17.58 -7.71 15.57
N ARG A 617 -16.80 -8.11 14.57
CA ARG A 617 -16.32 -9.49 14.34
C ARG A 617 -17.46 -10.52 14.23
N ASP A 618 -18.53 -10.16 13.55
CA ASP A 618 -19.62 -11.09 13.22
C ASP A 618 -20.04 -11.01 11.75
N GLU A 619 -20.77 -12.04 11.26
CA GLU A 619 -21.20 -12.12 9.86
C GLU A 619 -22.13 -10.97 9.44
N ARG A 620 -22.86 -10.38 10.38
CA ARG A 620 -23.74 -9.24 10.09
C ARG A 620 -22.93 -8.01 9.67
N ALA A 621 -21.78 -7.81 10.31
CA ALA A 621 -20.88 -6.72 9.93
C ALA A 621 -20.31 -6.91 8.51
N ASN A 622 -19.91 -8.12 8.18
CA ASN A 622 -19.43 -8.48 6.84
C ASN A 622 -20.55 -8.25 5.80
N LYS A 623 -21.76 -8.69 6.11
CA LYS A 623 -22.90 -8.54 5.18
C LYS A 623 -23.24 -7.07 4.92
N VAL A 624 -23.19 -6.22 5.96
CA VAL A 624 -23.38 -4.77 5.80
C VAL A 624 -22.24 -4.15 4.99
N ALA A 625 -20.99 -4.55 5.23
CA ALA A 625 -19.83 -4.09 4.48
C ALA A 625 -19.91 -4.42 2.98
N GLU A 626 -20.28 -5.66 2.64
CA GLU A 626 -20.44 -6.16 1.26
C GLU A 626 -21.55 -5.41 0.49
N ASN A 627 -22.59 -4.96 1.19
CA ASN A 627 -23.72 -4.24 0.60
C ASN A 627 -23.59 -2.72 0.72
N SER A 628 -22.44 -2.20 1.15
CA SER A 628 -22.15 -0.77 1.27
C SER A 628 -21.36 -0.27 0.07
N TYR A 629 -21.82 0.81 -0.57
CA TYR A 629 -21.24 1.37 -1.79
C TYR A 629 -21.12 2.89 -1.70
N MET A 630 -20.02 3.45 -2.20
CA MET A 630 -19.99 4.86 -2.51
C MET A 630 -20.97 5.16 -3.64
N ILE A 631 -21.51 6.38 -3.71
CA ILE A 631 -22.52 6.75 -4.72
C ILE A 631 -21.98 6.59 -6.16
N ASP A 632 -20.74 6.95 -6.42
CA ASP A 632 -20.09 6.78 -7.72
C ASP A 632 -19.84 5.30 -8.04
N GLU A 633 -19.40 4.51 -7.07
CA GLU A 633 -19.24 3.05 -7.20
C GLU A 633 -20.57 2.38 -7.56
N PHE A 634 -21.63 2.79 -6.89
CA PHE A 634 -22.96 2.21 -7.12
C PHE A 634 -23.53 2.55 -8.49
N LEU A 635 -23.41 3.81 -8.93
CA LEU A 635 -23.85 4.23 -10.26
C LEU A 635 -23.09 3.46 -11.35
N MET A 636 -21.78 3.27 -11.20
CA MET A 636 -21.00 2.49 -12.17
C MET A 636 -21.36 1.01 -12.17
N LYS A 637 -21.65 0.43 -11.00
CA LYS A 637 -22.16 -0.95 -10.90
C LYS A 637 -23.49 -1.14 -11.62
N LEU A 638 -24.39 -0.15 -11.53
CA LEU A 638 -25.64 -0.17 -12.30
C LEU A 638 -25.38 -0.05 -13.80
N GLN A 639 -24.43 0.78 -14.21
CA GLN A 639 -24.03 0.96 -15.62
C GLN A 639 -23.48 -0.34 -16.20
N GLU A 640 -22.56 -1.00 -15.50
CA GLU A 640 -21.97 -2.28 -15.90
C GLU A 640 -23.00 -3.39 -16.00
N GLY A 641 -23.99 -3.37 -15.10
CA GLY A 641 -25.13 -4.31 -15.12
C GLY A 641 -26.21 -3.98 -16.17
N GLY A 642 -26.05 -2.92 -16.96
CA GLY A 642 -27.06 -2.46 -17.93
C GLY A 642 -28.37 -1.98 -17.30
N LYS A 643 -28.32 -1.55 -16.03
CA LYS A 643 -29.48 -1.14 -15.24
C LYS A 643 -29.52 0.36 -14.93
N LEU A 644 -28.55 1.13 -15.40
CA LEU A 644 -28.53 2.57 -15.16
C LEU A 644 -29.41 3.28 -16.21
N GLU A 645 -30.59 3.72 -15.80
CA GLU A 645 -31.51 4.54 -16.62
C GLU A 645 -31.40 6.01 -16.19
N LEU A 646 -30.20 6.61 -16.40
CA LEU A 646 -29.95 7.99 -16.00
C LEU A 646 -29.95 8.92 -17.22
N ALA A 647 -30.99 9.75 -17.34
CA ALA A 647 -31.07 10.78 -18.39
C ALA A 647 -30.18 11.97 -18.02
N LEU A 648 -29.05 12.11 -18.73
CA LEU A 648 -28.11 13.21 -18.55
C LEU A 648 -28.06 14.07 -19.81
N GLY A 649 -28.36 15.35 -19.67
CA GLY A 649 -28.26 16.35 -20.74
C GLY A 649 -26.80 16.71 -21.05
N LYS A 650 -26.58 17.19 -22.28
CA LYS A 650 -25.25 17.67 -22.68
C LYS A 650 -24.98 19.03 -22.05
N LEU A 651 -23.99 19.09 -21.18
CA LEU A 651 -23.52 20.29 -20.49
C LEU A 651 -21.99 20.41 -20.64
N GLU A 652 -21.53 21.43 -21.38
CA GLU A 652 -20.09 21.68 -21.52
C GLU A 652 -19.52 22.19 -20.18
N LYS A 653 -18.75 21.35 -19.50
CA LYS A 653 -18.19 21.66 -18.19
C LYS A 653 -16.78 21.08 -18.04
N LYS A 654 -15.86 21.88 -17.49
CA LYS A 654 -14.52 21.43 -17.12
C LYS A 654 -14.47 21.11 -15.64
N VAL A 655 -14.11 19.90 -15.28
CA VAL A 655 -14.10 19.39 -13.91
C VAL A 655 -12.71 18.94 -13.51
N LEU A 656 -12.18 19.52 -12.47
CA LEU A 656 -10.91 19.15 -11.85
C LEU A 656 -11.21 18.36 -10.56
N PHE A 657 -10.92 17.05 -10.55
CA PHE A 657 -11.36 16.15 -9.49
C PHE A 657 -10.23 15.82 -8.50
N GLN A 658 -10.49 16.00 -7.20
CA GLN A 658 -9.65 15.51 -6.09
C GLN A 658 -10.35 14.38 -5.36
N ALA A 659 -9.83 13.17 -5.48
CA ALA A 659 -10.31 12.01 -4.76
C ALA A 659 -9.89 12.05 -3.28
N HIS A 660 -10.74 11.54 -2.39
CA HIS A 660 -10.46 11.43 -0.97
C HIS A 660 -9.38 10.36 -0.69
N CYS A 661 -8.50 10.58 0.31
CA CYS A 661 -7.40 9.66 0.61
C CYS A 661 -7.87 8.24 0.98
N HIS A 662 -8.90 8.08 1.80
CA HIS A 662 -9.48 6.77 2.11
C HIS A 662 -10.04 6.09 0.86
N GLN A 663 -10.70 6.84 -0.02
CA GLN A 663 -11.20 6.32 -1.29
C GLN A 663 -10.04 5.80 -2.16
N LYS A 664 -8.96 6.60 -2.31
CA LYS A 664 -7.76 6.16 -3.05
C LYS A 664 -7.18 4.86 -2.50
N ALA A 665 -7.14 4.74 -1.16
CA ALA A 665 -6.58 3.59 -0.48
C ALA A 665 -7.43 2.33 -0.57
N GLU A 666 -8.77 2.45 -0.55
CA GLU A 666 -9.69 1.31 -0.47
C GLU A 666 -10.28 0.91 -1.84
N MET A 667 -10.45 1.87 -2.75
CA MET A 667 -11.22 1.69 -3.98
C MET A 667 -10.51 2.20 -5.24
N GLY A 668 -9.50 3.05 -5.10
CA GLY A 668 -8.90 3.77 -6.23
C GLY A 668 -9.75 4.97 -6.69
N THR A 669 -9.50 5.45 -7.91
CA THR A 669 -10.14 6.66 -8.46
C THR A 669 -10.91 6.42 -9.76
N ALA A 670 -10.79 5.21 -10.32
CA ALA A 670 -11.33 4.89 -11.64
C ALA A 670 -12.86 5.05 -11.73
N THR A 671 -13.57 4.57 -10.71
CA THR A 671 -15.04 4.64 -10.62
C THR A 671 -15.54 6.08 -10.55
N SER A 672 -14.89 6.95 -9.77
CA SER A 672 -15.29 8.38 -9.71
C SER A 672 -15.05 9.10 -11.03
N MET A 673 -13.91 8.82 -11.68
CA MET A 673 -13.62 9.38 -12.99
C MET A 673 -14.60 8.92 -14.07
N ALA A 674 -14.99 7.63 -14.03
CA ALA A 674 -16.01 7.09 -14.91
C ALA A 674 -17.39 7.70 -14.66
N ALA A 675 -17.80 7.81 -13.38
CA ALA A 675 -19.07 8.39 -12.99
C ALA A 675 -19.21 9.86 -13.44
N LEU A 676 -18.18 10.69 -13.29
CA LEU A 676 -18.20 12.07 -13.78
C LEU A 676 -18.28 12.15 -15.30
N ARG A 677 -17.70 11.19 -16.02
CA ARG A 677 -17.73 11.11 -17.48
C ARG A 677 -19.05 10.56 -18.05
N LEU A 678 -19.99 10.09 -17.19
CA LEU A 678 -21.35 9.76 -17.63
C LEU A 678 -22.07 10.99 -18.21
N ALA A 679 -21.78 12.19 -17.70
CA ALA A 679 -22.39 13.42 -18.20
C ALA A 679 -21.77 13.83 -19.55
N PRO A 680 -22.58 13.88 -20.66
CA PRO A 680 -22.08 14.27 -21.95
C PRO A 680 -21.57 15.72 -21.96
N GLY A 681 -20.34 15.94 -22.46
CA GLY A 681 -19.71 17.27 -22.53
C GLY A 681 -18.84 17.61 -21.32
N TYR A 682 -18.74 16.74 -20.29
CA TYR A 682 -17.81 16.96 -19.18
C TYR A 682 -16.38 16.61 -19.60
N GLN A 683 -15.48 17.58 -19.47
CA GLN A 683 -14.03 17.37 -19.53
C GLN A 683 -13.52 17.16 -18.11
N VAL A 684 -13.11 15.94 -17.76
CA VAL A 684 -12.73 15.58 -16.38
C VAL A 684 -11.24 15.27 -16.28
N GLU A 685 -10.53 16.00 -15.40
CA GLU A 685 -9.13 15.76 -15.07
C GLU A 685 -8.97 15.37 -13.59
N LEU A 686 -8.15 14.37 -13.32
CA LEU A 686 -7.80 13.97 -11.97
C LEU A 686 -6.61 14.78 -11.46
N ILE A 687 -6.71 15.34 -10.26
CA ILE A 687 -5.56 15.94 -9.57
C ILE A 687 -4.64 14.80 -9.08
N ASN A 688 -3.41 14.79 -9.57
CA ASN A 688 -2.39 13.86 -9.07
C ASN A 688 -1.78 14.38 -7.75
N ALA A 689 -2.57 14.37 -6.69
CA ALA A 689 -2.16 14.73 -5.34
C ALA A 689 -2.48 13.59 -4.38
N GLY A 690 -1.70 13.45 -3.32
CA GLY A 690 -1.95 12.49 -2.24
C GLY A 690 -3.09 12.92 -1.31
N CYS A 691 -2.80 12.99 -0.02
CA CYS A 691 -3.72 13.53 0.98
C CYS A 691 -3.85 15.06 0.84
N CYS A 692 -5.05 15.60 1.10
CA CYS A 692 -5.26 17.05 1.09
C CYS A 692 -4.60 17.79 2.29
N GLY A 693 -4.24 17.05 3.35
CA GLY A 693 -3.64 17.60 4.57
C GLY A 693 -4.62 17.96 5.68
N MET A 694 -5.94 17.94 5.45
CA MET A 694 -6.93 18.28 6.49
C MET A 694 -7.13 17.17 7.51
N ALA A 695 -7.34 15.94 7.06
CA ALA A 695 -7.51 14.74 7.90
C ALA A 695 -8.42 14.96 9.14
N GLY A 696 -9.68 15.25 8.91
CA GLY A 696 -10.66 15.52 9.97
C GLY A 696 -10.27 16.70 10.86
N SER A 697 -10.03 16.45 12.16
CA SER A 697 -9.65 17.50 13.11
C SER A 697 -8.17 17.91 13.02
N PHE A 698 -7.29 17.10 12.43
CA PHE A 698 -5.85 17.33 12.38
C PHE A 698 -5.49 18.73 11.85
N GLY A 699 -6.01 19.09 10.68
CA GLY A 699 -5.74 20.40 10.09
C GLY A 699 -6.39 21.58 10.82
N TYR A 700 -7.32 21.35 11.74
CA TYR A 700 -7.89 22.40 12.60
C TYR A 700 -7.02 22.70 13.82
N GLU A 701 -6.22 21.75 14.25
CA GLU A 701 -5.41 21.86 15.46
C GLU A 701 -4.24 22.82 15.22
N LYS A 702 -4.01 23.76 16.15
CA LYS A 702 -3.05 24.87 15.98
C LYS A 702 -1.62 24.39 15.75
N GLU A 703 -1.25 23.27 16.36
CA GLU A 703 0.07 22.65 16.24
C GLU A 703 0.28 21.95 14.89
N HIS A 704 -0.81 21.58 14.21
CA HIS A 704 -0.77 20.86 12.93
C HIS A 704 -1.09 21.75 11.72
N TYR A 705 -1.55 22.97 11.93
CA TYR A 705 -2.03 23.84 10.86
C TYR A 705 -1.00 24.06 9.77
N ASP A 706 0.23 24.44 10.14
CA ASP A 706 1.28 24.73 9.18
C ASP A 706 1.68 23.49 8.38
N LEU A 707 1.76 22.32 9.03
CA LEU A 707 2.01 21.05 8.35
C LEU A 707 0.85 20.68 7.40
N SER A 708 -0.39 20.86 7.84
CA SER A 708 -1.59 20.64 7.03
C SER A 708 -1.57 21.49 5.75
N MET A 709 -1.24 22.78 5.87
CA MET A 709 -1.13 23.67 4.72
C MET A 709 0.04 23.28 3.80
N LYS A 710 1.19 22.92 4.37
CA LYS A 710 2.36 22.47 3.61
C LYS A 710 2.05 21.21 2.79
N ILE A 711 1.33 20.23 3.36
CA ILE A 711 0.89 19.04 2.63
C ILE A 711 -0.02 19.41 1.44
N GLY A 712 -0.93 20.38 1.62
CA GLY A 712 -1.75 20.89 0.52
C GLY A 712 -0.94 21.57 -0.58
N GLU A 713 0.14 22.27 -0.23
CA GLU A 713 1.03 22.96 -1.16
C GLU A 713 1.93 22.02 -1.97
N GLU A 714 2.16 20.77 -1.52
CA GLU A 714 3.01 19.83 -2.27
C GLU A 714 2.46 19.52 -3.68
N ALA A 715 1.13 19.38 -3.83
CA ALA A 715 0.53 19.09 -5.12
C ALA A 715 -0.88 19.67 -5.31
N LEU A 716 -1.75 19.62 -4.29
CA LEU A 716 -3.18 19.95 -4.42
C LEU A 716 -3.40 21.43 -4.77
N PHE A 717 -2.87 22.33 -3.99
CA PHE A 717 -3.09 23.76 -4.20
C PHE A 717 -2.45 24.28 -5.50
N PRO A 718 -1.20 23.89 -5.85
CA PRO A 718 -0.62 24.27 -7.13
C PRO A 718 -1.43 23.78 -8.33
N ALA A 719 -1.93 22.53 -8.31
CA ALA A 719 -2.74 21.98 -9.39
C ALA A 719 -4.05 22.76 -9.59
N ILE A 720 -4.69 23.21 -8.50
CA ILE A 720 -5.93 23.98 -8.57
C ILE A 720 -5.65 25.41 -9.07
N ARG A 721 -4.57 26.05 -8.59
CA ARG A 721 -4.21 27.42 -9.01
C ARG A 721 -3.74 27.50 -10.45
N ALA A 722 -3.22 26.41 -11.01
CA ALA A 722 -2.80 26.32 -12.41
C ALA A 722 -3.96 26.26 -13.40
N LYS A 723 -5.20 26.06 -12.93
CA LYS A 723 -6.39 25.99 -13.77
C LYS A 723 -7.17 27.30 -13.72
N ASP A 724 -7.70 27.71 -14.87
CA ASP A 724 -8.56 28.86 -15.01
C ASP A 724 -9.84 28.76 -14.17
N GLU A 725 -10.54 29.86 -13.98
CA GLU A 725 -11.75 29.90 -13.15
C GLU A 725 -12.93 29.10 -13.70
N ASP A 726 -12.94 28.78 -14.99
CA ASP A 726 -13.95 27.96 -15.66
C ASP A 726 -13.84 26.45 -15.30
N TRP A 727 -12.75 26.03 -14.69
CA TRP A 727 -12.63 24.70 -14.12
C TRP A 727 -13.33 24.61 -12.77
N GLU A 728 -14.34 23.76 -12.66
CA GLU A 728 -15.00 23.46 -11.40
C GLU A 728 -14.20 22.44 -10.59
N VAL A 729 -13.97 22.71 -9.29
CA VAL A 729 -13.27 21.77 -8.43
C VAL A 729 -14.27 20.82 -7.81
N ALA A 730 -14.17 19.53 -8.15
CA ALA A 730 -14.97 18.45 -7.59
C ALA A 730 -14.16 17.67 -6.55
N VAL A 731 -14.84 17.26 -5.46
CA VAL A 731 -14.24 16.49 -4.35
C VAL A 731 -15.21 15.41 -3.86
N MET A 732 -14.71 14.37 -3.16
CA MET A 732 -15.57 13.36 -2.54
C MET A 732 -15.81 13.59 -1.05
N GLY A 733 -14.95 14.30 -0.33
CA GLY A 733 -15.06 14.42 1.12
C GLY A 733 -15.04 15.85 1.63
N VAL A 734 -15.70 16.05 2.77
CA VAL A 734 -15.78 17.36 3.44
C VAL A 734 -14.40 17.89 3.85
N SER A 735 -13.48 17.03 4.27
CA SER A 735 -12.10 17.40 4.58
C SER A 735 -11.38 18.02 3.37
N CYS A 736 -11.53 17.41 2.19
CA CYS A 736 -10.95 17.95 0.95
C CYS A 736 -11.60 19.29 0.56
N ARG A 737 -12.93 19.39 0.68
CA ARG A 737 -13.68 20.64 0.44
C ARG A 737 -13.12 21.79 1.25
N GLN A 738 -13.01 21.61 2.57
CA GLN A 738 -12.51 22.63 3.48
C GLN A 738 -11.06 23.03 3.20
N GLN A 739 -10.21 22.03 2.90
CA GLN A 739 -8.80 22.27 2.62
C GLN A 739 -8.61 23.09 1.33
N VAL A 740 -9.37 22.76 0.28
CA VAL A 740 -9.35 23.51 -0.99
C VAL A 740 -9.82 24.94 -0.77
N GLU A 741 -10.95 25.14 -0.07
CA GLU A 741 -11.50 26.47 0.19
C GLU A 741 -10.55 27.33 1.04
N ASP A 742 -9.94 26.76 2.08
CA ASP A 742 -8.99 27.45 2.95
C ASP A 742 -7.66 27.77 2.26
N GLY A 743 -7.13 26.84 1.41
CA GLY A 743 -5.81 26.95 0.81
C GLY A 743 -5.78 27.70 -0.53
N THR A 744 -6.89 27.71 -1.28
CA THR A 744 -6.93 28.30 -2.63
C THR A 744 -7.97 29.42 -2.77
N GLY A 745 -8.92 29.52 -1.86
CA GLY A 745 -10.07 30.42 -1.98
C GLY A 745 -11.14 29.94 -2.98
N ARG A 746 -10.88 28.87 -3.72
CA ARG A 746 -11.82 28.32 -4.69
C ARG A 746 -12.87 27.46 -4.01
N ARG A 747 -14.12 27.58 -4.42
CA ARG A 747 -15.21 26.72 -3.98
C ARG A 747 -15.01 25.30 -4.53
N ALA A 748 -15.19 24.30 -3.67
CA ALA A 748 -15.23 22.91 -4.09
C ALA A 748 -16.62 22.31 -3.88
N ARG A 749 -17.08 21.49 -4.81
CA ARG A 749 -18.39 20.82 -4.76
C ARG A 749 -18.20 19.31 -4.67
N HIS A 750 -19.16 18.62 -4.08
CA HIS A 750 -19.15 17.16 -4.06
C HIS A 750 -19.41 16.59 -5.46
N LEU A 751 -18.83 15.44 -5.80
CA LEU A 751 -19.02 14.74 -7.07
C LEU A 751 -20.53 14.62 -7.41
N ALA A 752 -21.37 14.22 -6.46
CA ALA A 752 -22.80 14.08 -6.64
C ALA A 752 -23.48 15.42 -7.01
N GLU A 753 -23.04 16.56 -6.43
CA GLU A 753 -23.56 17.88 -6.79
C GLU A 753 -23.20 18.24 -8.24
N VAL A 754 -21.95 17.91 -8.64
CA VAL A 754 -21.46 18.22 -10.00
C VAL A 754 -22.15 17.35 -11.04
N LEU A 755 -22.35 16.07 -10.77
CA LEU A 755 -23.02 15.14 -11.67
C LEU A 755 -24.53 15.46 -11.77
N ALA A 756 -25.18 15.83 -10.67
CA ALA A 756 -26.60 16.17 -10.66
C ALA A 756 -26.93 17.44 -11.47
N ASP A 757 -25.98 18.32 -11.75
CA ASP A 757 -26.18 19.47 -12.65
C ASP A 757 -26.53 19.06 -14.09
N ALA A 758 -26.15 17.84 -14.49
CA ALA A 758 -26.43 17.31 -15.82
C ALA A 758 -27.76 16.54 -15.91
N LEU A 759 -28.52 16.39 -14.80
CA LEU A 759 -29.86 15.78 -14.86
C LEU A 759 -30.83 16.62 -15.71
N GLU A 760 -31.58 15.95 -16.59
CA GLU A 760 -32.62 16.56 -17.43
C GLU A 760 -33.91 16.82 -16.66
#